data_c6d66c705014072f5bdc69e4ffe74479
#
_entry.id   c6d66c705014072f5bdc69e4ffe74479
#
_cell.length_a   1.000
_cell.length_b   1.000
_cell.length_c   1.000
_cell.angle_alpha   90.00
_cell.angle_beta   90.00
_cell.angle_gamma   90.00
#
_symmetry.space_group_name_H-M   'P 1'
#
loop_
_entity.id
_entity.type
_entity.pdbx_description
1 polymer ?
#
loop_
_entity_poly.entity_id
_entity_poly.type
_entity_poly.pdbx_seq_one_letter_code
_entity_poly.pdbx_strand_id
1 'polypeptide(L)'
;MSLLECHDSTVGAGRSAIGFRKDQEDRGDEGGRAPGGALPDLVDRDDVLAGLGRLLADATRGKGQLAVVDGPLGSGKSRLVHEFLESLEPGGARVLRATASLREHLLPFGVVTQLFHGMTIPPPSRDRVRGLLASAVEHTVTDGRLAGGGWETQVVDVFQKLTMELAHLAEATPLVICVDNAHYLDPPSLHFLAGIVPWLHSARILVLLTDDHTLRWPRSPLLAGLLSQSPNAHRIAVRPLSRSGVDALAIRLLGPHTASPRLTAEFHRISGGNPLAVQALIIDQQAGGACYPEGYGRALLELVAHSRPSMLSVVRALAVLGGAAPVADVARLAGVDATVTGWALHALASAGLLTKGQAFRHPVAATAVLDDMPADSRAALHRAAAELLHEAGAPALTVAGQLLSAGSPGADCATEVLVTASDEALATGDVGTALSCLDLAQHTRADDPTAARIRARLSRLEWQLKPQVAVRHLRPQLRDFTAGHLDRREVSELVLGLAQAGALDELTALLDALRTRAHRGAGPGTEDIRPLTDWAAMAYPLHTGLRKLAHSVAAATPEAAPCHDPWLPSAVTLADDLVRGRNDQLTHRAELLLRTFHLDHGSLWSAESGALALRALLHAGRPDEVVVWCEKLETEAAAHQAVAWQGKFLALRAEAHLRQGHLISAHDLAARAMVLVPPQGWGIDLAGVLGCAILAATRSGRLEQAEKYVAQPIPEQALYSRHGAHYLHARGHYRLATHHPQAALADFLACGRFAETWQAPGADVVPWRTSAAEAWLAQDDQEQAKRLVREQMARLLPGPSRTRGLSLRTLAAVSRVTRRPQLLTEAVDMLKDSGDDYELARALIDLSIAFKDTGDQRNARRVAHRAWHLAKQTGAEHLCREAALDPIDPEAAMSAHHRQDGLSALTTQERRIALLAAKGYTNREIAAKLYITASTVEQHLTRVFRKVNVKRRQDLPHFL
;
A
#
# COMPACT_ATOMS: atom_id res chain seq x y z
N MET A 1 17.56 46.61 -31.61
CA MET A 1 18.94 46.46 -31.21
C MET A 1 18.98 45.25 -30.31
N SER A 2 19.29 44.12 -30.91
CA SER A 2 20.58 43.37 -30.73
C SER A 2 20.56 42.58 -29.42
N LEU A 3 20.71 41.28 -29.30
CA LEU A 3 21.53 40.30 -30.02
C LEU A 3 21.04 38.88 -29.67
N LEU A 4 20.99 38.06 -30.61
CA LEU A 4 21.39 36.69 -30.81
C LEU A 4 22.63 36.28 -30.00
N GLU A 5 22.58 35.10 -29.38
CA GLU A 5 23.61 34.06 -29.61
C GLU A 5 23.25 32.75 -28.93
N CYS A 6 23.27 31.73 -29.68
CA CYS A 6 23.36 30.32 -29.60
C CYS A 6 24.13 29.73 -28.39
N HIS A 7 23.62 28.61 -27.88
CA HIS A 7 24.48 27.42 -27.72
C HIS A 7 23.67 26.11 -27.87
N ASP A 8 24.16 25.33 -28.79
CA ASP A 8 23.85 23.92 -29.02
C ASP A 8 24.23 23.08 -27.81
N SER A 9 23.38 22.14 -27.46
CA SER A 9 23.85 20.83 -26.93
C SER A 9 22.79 19.76 -27.16
N THR A 10 23.16 18.87 -28.01
CA THR A 10 22.57 17.62 -28.43
C THR A 10 22.23 16.71 -27.24
N VAL A 11 20.96 16.25 -27.12
CA VAL A 11 20.64 14.98 -26.52
C VAL A 11 19.64 14.28 -27.43
N GLY A 12 20.01 13.06 -27.81
CA GLY A 12 19.32 12.24 -28.78
C GLY A 12 17.92 11.82 -28.36
N ALA A 13 16.96 12.13 -29.17
CA ALA A 13 15.63 11.60 -29.11
C ALA A 13 15.55 10.36 -30.01
N GLY A 14 15.32 9.21 -29.41
CA GLY A 14 14.95 7.99 -30.11
C GLY A 14 13.61 8.17 -30.81
N ARG A 15 13.62 8.39 -32.07
CA ARG A 15 12.47 8.36 -32.99
C ARG A 15 12.12 6.91 -33.25
N SER A 16 10.98 6.45 -32.75
CA SER A 16 10.25 5.35 -33.35
C SER A 16 8.98 5.91 -34.00
N ALA A 17 9.15 6.32 -35.21
CA ALA A 17 8.05 6.70 -36.08
C ALA A 17 7.49 5.42 -36.71
N ILE A 18 6.18 5.18 -36.55
CA ILE A 18 5.44 4.33 -37.51
C ILE A 18 5.29 5.18 -38.76
N GLY A 19 6.37 5.26 -39.54
CA GLY A 19 6.42 5.95 -40.80
C GLY A 19 5.93 5.06 -41.92
N PHE A 20 5.05 5.59 -42.75
CA PHE A 20 4.80 5.08 -44.07
C PHE A 20 6.13 5.02 -44.84
N ARG A 21 6.57 3.80 -45.20
CA ARG A 21 7.73 3.62 -46.09
C ARG A 21 7.38 4.13 -47.47
N LYS A 22 8.15 5.07 -47.93
CA LYS A 22 8.32 5.38 -49.35
C LYS A 22 9.27 4.34 -49.97
N ASP A 23 8.88 3.86 -51.11
CA ASP A 23 9.62 2.93 -51.95
C ASP A 23 11.04 3.43 -52.25
N GLN A 24 12.00 2.52 -52.06
CA GLN A 24 13.30 2.57 -52.74
C GLN A 24 13.40 1.34 -53.60
N GLU A 25 13.63 1.60 -54.87
CA GLU A 25 13.90 0.62 -55.92
C GLU A 25 15.25 -0.10 -55.72
N ASP A 26 15.19 -1.36 -56.06
CA ASP A 26 16.21 -2.20 -56.65
C ASP A 26 17.54 -2.50 -55.92
N ARG A 27 17.61 -3.73 -55.40
CA ARG A 27 18.68 -4.70 -55.68
C ARG A 27 18.32 -6.07 -55.12
N GLY A 28 18.28 -7.05 -56.00
CA GLY A 28 17.96 -8.44 -55.67
C GLY A 28 19.02 -9.09 -54.77
N ASP A 29 18.54 -9.92 -53.88
CA ASP A 29 19.10 -11.28 -53.65
C ASP A 29 18.05 -12.17 -52.92
N GLU A 30 18.09 -13.41 -53.27
CA GLU A 30 17.15 -14.48 -52.86
C GLU A 30 17.38 -14.87 -51.41
N GLY A 31 16.29 -15.03 -50.67
CA GLY A 31 16.37 -15.74 -49.39
C GLY A 31 15.39 -15.27 -48.29
N GLY A 32 14.26 -15.95 -48.17
CA GLY A 32 13.50 -15.95 -46.90
C GLY A 32 12.36 -14.94 -46.82
N ARG A 33 11.22 -15.20 -47.42
CA ARG A 33 9.95 -14.52 -47.21
C ARG A 33 9.51 -14.68 -45.76
N ALA A 34 9.63 -13.60 -44.99
CA ALA A 34 8.75 -13.36 -43.84
C ALA A 34 7.37 -12.93 -44.35
N PRO A 35 6.24 -13.36 -43.77
CA PRO A 35 4.92 -13.02 -44.30
C PRO A 35 4.69 -11.50 -44.12
N GLY A 36 4.73 -10.77 -45.21
CA GLY A 36 4.26 -9.40 -45.29
C GLY A 36 2.77 -9.40 -44.96
N GLY A 37 2.42 -8.81 -43.78
CA GLY A 37 1.04 -8.68 -43.38
C GLY A 37 0.29 -7.82 -44.35
N ALA A 38 -0.60 -8.40 -45.16
CA ALA A 38 -1.64 -7.69 -45.86
C ALA A 38 -2.40 -6.84 -44.83
N LEU A 39 -2.52 -5.54 -45.07
CA LEU A 39 -3.35 -4.64 -44.26
C LEU A 39 -4.77 -5.20 -44.22
N PRO A 40 -5.42 -5.29 -43.05
CA PRO A 40 -6.72 -5.93 -42.94
C PRO A 40 -7.77 -5.15 -43.76
N ASP A 41 -8.61 -5.89 -44.53
CA ASP A 41 -9.73 -5.31 -45.24
C ASP A 41 -10.66 -4.60 -44.25
N LEU A 42 -11.40 -3.62 -44.71
CA LEU A 42 -12.33 -2.83 -43.91
C LEU A 42 -13.45 -3.73 -43.32
N VAL A 43 -13.83 -3.46 -42.08
CA VAL A 43 -14.94 -4.13 -41.40
C VAL A 43 -16.05 -3.10 -41.18
N ASP A 44 -17.33 -3.49 -41.30
CA ASP A 44 -18.51 -2.63 -41.15
C ASP A 44 -18.54 -1.44 -42.16
N ARG A 45 -17.99 -1.63 -43.37
CA ARG A 45 -17.87 -0.54 -44.36
C ARG A 45 -18.43 -0.88 -45.75
N ASP A 46 -18.95 -2.10 -45.94
CA ASP A 46 -19.41 -2.61 -47.24
C ASP A 46 -20.50 -1.74 -47.84
N ASP A 47 -21.48 -1.30 -47.06
CA ASP A 47 -22.55 -0.41 -47.49
C ASP A 47 -22.01 0.94 -47.97
N VAL A 48 -20.99 1.47 -47.28
CA VAL A 48 -20.37 2.77 -47.62
C VAL A 48 -19.58 2.64 -48.92
N LEU A 49 -18.79 1.59 -49.09
CA LEU A 49 -18.04 1.29 -50.30
C LEU A 49 -18.96 1.08 -51.49
N ALA A 50 -20.03 0.31 -51.33
CA ALA A 50 -21.06 0.12 -52.37
C ALA A 50 -21.74 1.45 -52.72
N GLY A 51 -21.96 2.32 -51.72
CA GLY A 51 -22.50 3.67 -51.92
C GLY A 51 -21.57 4.53 -52.78
N LEU A 52 -20.29 4.57 -52.47
CA LEU A 52 -19.28 5.29 -53.22
C LEU A 52 -19.14 4.74 -54.65
N GLY A 53 -19.20 3.40 -54.83
CA GLY A 53 -19.21 2.75 -56.13
C GLY A 53 -20.41 3.18 -57.04
N ARG A 54 -21.60 3.31 -56.46
CA ARG A 54 -22.80 3.82 -57.19
C ARG A 54 -22.60 5.26 -57.63
N LEU A 55 -22.07 6.13 -56.76
CA LEU A 55 -21.82 7.52 -57.10
C LEU A 55 -20.79 7.68 -58.23
N LEU A 56 -19.71 6.84 -58.19
CA LEU A 56 -18.73 6.79 -59.26
C LEU A 56 -19.36 6.32 -60.58
N ALA A 57 -20.21 5.30 -60.54
CA ALA A 57 -20.91 4.84 -61.74
C ALA A 57 -21.84 5.92 -62.34
N ASP A 58 -22.49 6.73 -61.52
CA ASP A 58 -23.30 7.86 -61.95
C ASP A 58 -22.41 8.97 -62.56
N ALA A 59 -21.30 9.30 -61.91
CA ALA A 59 -20.33 10.25 -62.43
C ALA A 59 -19.77 9.79 -63.80
N THR A 60 -19.42 8.52 -63.94
CA THR A 60 -18.95 7.95 -65.22
C THR A 60 -19.95 8.08 -66.36
N ARG A 61 -21.24 8.07 -66.04
CA ARG A 61 -22.36 8.30 -67.00
C ARG A 61 -22.61 9.80 -67.30
N GLY A 62 -21.79 10.69 -66.83
CA GLY A 62 -21.90 12.16 -67.05
C GLY A 62 -22.82 12.87 -66.06
N LYS A 63 -23.16 12.20 -64.95
CA LYS A 63 -23.88 12.78 -63.82
C LYS A 63 -22.92 12.93 -62.66
N GLY A 64 -22.09 13.98 -62.65
CA GLY A 64 -21.08 14.22 -61.63
C GLY A 64 -21.68 14.33 -60.23
N GLN A 65 -20.95 13.88 -59.26
CA GLN A 65 -21.42 13.72 -57.88
C GLN A 65 -20.42 14.37 -56.89
N LEU A 66 -20.97 14.90 -55.81
CA LEU A 66 -20.20 15.29 -54.62
C LEU A 66 -20.50 14.36 -53.47
N ALA A 67 -19.52 13.67 -52.98
CA ALA A 67 -19.66 12.82 -51.79
C ALA A 67 -18.83 13.38 -50.64
N VAL A 68 -19.44 13.61 -49.49
CA VAL A 68 -18.77 14.00 -48.26
C VAL A 68 -18.83 12.83 -47.29
N VAL A 69 -17.68 12.18 -47.09
CA VAL A 69 -17.49 11.12 -46.11
C VAL A 69 -17.25 11.76 -44.77
N ASP A 70 -18.27 11.76 -43.95
CA ASP A 70 -18.31 12.44 -42.64
C ASP A 70 -18.27 11.45 -41.49
N GLY A 71 -17.51 11.76 -40.46
CA GLY A 71 -17.41 10.90 -39.25
C GLY A 71 -16.48 11.47 -38.19
N PRO A 72 -16.55 11.00 -36.98
CA PRO A 72 -15.74 11.50 -35.87
C PRO A 72 -14.25 11.18 -36.03
N LEU A 73 -13.44 11.78 -35.18
CA LEU A 73 -12.00 11.58 -35.11
C LEU A 73 -11.64 10.09 -34.96
N GLY A 74 -10.71 9.60 -35.75
CA GLY A 74 -10.27 8.20 -35.70
C GLY A 74 -11.25 7.16 -36.24
N SER A 75 -12.38 7.56 -36.86
CA SER A 75 -13.39 6.65 -37.45
C SER A 75 -12.96 5.87 -38.67
N GLY A 76 -11.76 6.13 -39.22
CA GLY A 76 -11.20 5.44 -40.38
C GLY A 76 -11.61 6.00 -41.73
N LYS A 77 -12.03 7.30 -41.84
CA LYS A 77 -12.41 7.98 -43.07
C LYS A 77 -11.32 7.90 -44.15
N SER A 78 -10.11 8.32 -43.81
CA SER A 78 -8.97 8.33 -44.76
C SER A 78 -8.63 6.92 -45.24
N ARG A 79 -8.70 5.90 -44.35
CA ARG A 79 -8.48 4.50 -44.73
C ARG A 79 -9.58 3.99 -45.66
N LEU A 80 -10.84 4.32 -45.36
CA LEU A 80 -11.98 3.96 -46.21
C LEU A 80 -11.83 4.54 -47.61
N VAL A 81 -11.47 5.81 -47.71
CA VAL A 81 -11.28 6.50 -48.99
C VAL A 81 -10.07 5.92 -49.73
N HIS A 82 -9.00 5.62 -49.04
CA HIS A 82 -7.82 4.98 -49.62
C HIS A 82 -8.18 3.63 -50.24
N GLU A 83 -8.88 2.76 -49.51
CA GLU A 83 -9.30 1.45 -49.98
C GLU A 83 -10.27 1.54 -51.18
N PHE A 84 -11.19 2.49 -51.14
CA PHE A 84 -12.08 2.76 -52.28
C PHE A 84 -11.26 3.15 -53.52
N LEU A 85 -10.28 4.04 -53.38
CA LEU A 85 -9.47 4.49 -54.52
C LEU A 85 -8.52 3.39 -55.04
N GLU A 86 -8.01 2.50 -54.19
CA GLU A 86 -7.21 1.32 -54.60
C GLU A 86 -8.07 0.26 -55.29
N SER A 87 -9.37 0.20 -55.00
CA SER A 87 -10.28 -0.76 -55.63
C SER A 87 -10.70 -0.37 -57.07
N LEU A 88 -10.31 0.84 -57.52
CA LEU A 88 -10.61 1.30 -58.87
C LEU A 88 -9.76 0.54 -59.90
N GLU A 89 -10.39 0.06 -60.97
CA GLU A 89 -9.68 -0.59 -62.06
C GLU A 89 -8.60 0.32 -62.71
N PRO A 90 -7.41 -0.21 -63.03
CA PRO A 90 -6.38 0.60 -63.69
C PRO A 90 -6.94 1.18 -65.04
N GLY A 91 -6.94 2.53 -65.14
CA GLY A 91 -7.46 3.22 -66.29
C GLY A 91 -8.97 3.50 -66.32
N GLY A 92 -9.75 3.01 -65.35
CA GLY A 92 -11.20 3.26 -65.26
C GLY A 92 -11.56 4.70 -64.82
N ALA A 93 -10.74 5.31 -64.01
CA ALA A 93 -10.89 6.74 -63.61
C ALA A 93 -9.50 7.33 -63.27
N ARG A 94 -9.37 8.65 -63.51
CA ARG A 94 -8.18 9.41 -63.12
C ARG A 94 -8.40 10.00 -61.75
N VAL A 95 -7.46 9.76 -60.82
CA VAL A 95 -7.57 10.18 -59.41
C VAL A 95 -6.65 11.39 -59.13
N LEU A 96 -7.22 12.47 -58.56
CA LEU A 96 -6.50 13.60 -58.02
C LEU A 96 -6.63 13.56 -56.49
N ARG A 97 -5.48 13.53 -55.80
CA ARG A 97 -5.49 13.48 -54.34
C ARG A 97 -4.85 14.71 -53.73
N ALA A 98 -5.45 15.22 -52.67
CA ALA A 98 -4.88 16.24 -51.81
C ALA A 98 -5.26 15.95 -50.37
N THR A 99 -4.40 16.35 -49.42
CA THR A 99 -4.67 16.25 -47.98
C THR A 99 -4.55 17.62 -47.34
N ALA A 100 -5.62 18.13 -46.80
CA ALA A 100 -5.61 19.37 -46.04
C ALA A 100 -5.04 19.11 -44.63
N SER A 101 -4.20 20.03 -44.15
CA SER A 101 -3.62 19.97 -42.82
C SER A 101 -3.80 21.27 -42.04
N LEU A 102 -3.85 21.17 -40.71
CA LEU A 102 -3.95 22.35 -39.84
C LEU A 102 -2.77 23.32 -40.04
N ARG A 103 -1.58 22.84 -40.42
CA ARG A 103 -0.41 23.68 -40.67
C ARG A 103 -0.50 24.46 -41.98
N GLU A 104 -1.15 23.88 -42.97
CA GLU A 104 -1.30 24.47 -44.32
C GLU A 104 -2.60 25.24 -44.47
N HIS A 105 -3.49 25.25 -43.51
CA HIS A 105 -4.77 25.97 -43.53
C HIS A 105 -4.64 27.49 -43.84
N LEU A 106 -3.50 28.08 -43.54
CA LEU A 106 -3.21 29.49 -43.83
C LEU A 106 -2.47 29.69 -45.16
N LEU A 107 -2.11 28.62 -45.88
CA LEU A 107 -1.43 28.70 -47.17
C LEU A 107 -2.50 28.83 -48.28
N PRO A 108 -2.65 30.01 -48.94
CA PRO A 108 -3.64 30.14 -49.97
C PRO A 108 -3.38 29.18 -51.13
N PHE A 109 -4.43 28.50 -51.61
CA PHE A 109 -4.38 27.50 -52.70
C PHE A 109 -3.54 26.26 -52.40
N GLY A 110 -3.22 25.99 -51.14
CA GLY A 110 -2.38 24.84 -50.77
C GLY A 110 -2.94 23.54 -51.29
N VAL A 111 -4.24 23.25 -51.04
CA VAL A 111 -4.90 22.02 -51.46
C VAL A 111 -5.11 21.98 -52.98
N VAL A 112 -5.47 23.08 -53.62
CA VAL A 112 -5.61 23.15 -55.09
C VAL A 112 -4.26 22.85 -55.75
N THR A 113 -3.19 23.40 -55.24
CA THR A 113 -1.82 23.14 -55.76
C THR A 113 -1.45 21.67 -55.64
N GLN A 114 -1.77 20.99 -54.49
CA GLN A 114 -1.56 19.57 -54.34
C GLN A 114 -2.31 18.74 -55.38
N LEU A 115 -3.60 19.04 -55.63
CA LEU A 115 -4.46 18.33 -56.62
C LEU A 115 -3.81 18.29 -57.98
N PHE A 116 -3.25 19.40 -58.44
CA PHE A 116 -2.64 19.49 -59.77
C PHE A 116 -1.17 19.02 -59.82
N HIS A 117 -0.44 18.99 -58.72
CA HIS A 117 0.94 18.46 -58.64
C HIS A 117 1.03 16.96 -58.81
N GLY A 118 0.07 16.21 -58.23
CA GLY A 118 0.01 14.75 -58.31
C GLY A 118 -0.42 14.18 -59.66
N MET A 119 -0.58 15.02 -60.64
CA MET A 119 -1.27 14.68 -61.87
C MET A 119 -0.34 14.44 -63.03
N THR A 120 -0.52 13.34 -63.78
CA THR A 120 0.06 13.15 -65.12
C THR A 120 -0.81 13.98 -66.14
N ILE A 121 -0.60 15.30 -66.16
CA ILE A 121 -1.25 16.19 -67.06
C ILE A 121 -0.38 16.32 -68.34
N PRO A 122 -0.99 16.37 -69.53
CA PRO A 122 -0.23 16.70 -70.78
C PRO A 122 0.55 18.01 -70.61
N PRO A 123 1.77 18.10 -71.13
CA PRO A 123 2.65 19.27 -70.90
C PRO A 123 1.97 20.64 -71.15
N PRO A 124 1.19 20.84 -72.19
CA PRO A 124 0.55 22.17 -72.48
C PRO A 124 -0.49 22.56 -71.41
N SER A 125 -1.22 21.61 -70.81
CA SER A 125 -2.17 21.89 -69.69
C SER A 125 -1.46 22.10 -68.41
N ARG A 126 -0.35 21.41 -68.18
CA ARG A 126 0.46 21.54 -66.91
C ARG A 126 1.03 22.96 -66.81
N ASP A 127 1.57 23.49 -67.88
CA ASP A 127 2.18 24.84 -67.88
C ASP A 127 1.12 25.94 -67.75
N ARG A 128 -0.09 25.75 -68.32
CA ARG A 128 -1.26 26.65 -68.15
C ARG A 128 -1.71 26.64 -66.66
N VAL A 129 -1.90 25.47 -66.07
CA VAL A 129 -2.35 25.35 -64.67
C VAL A 129 -1.32 25.96 -63.72
N ARG A 130 -0.02 25.70 -63.95
CA ARG A 130 1.04 26.29 -63.11
C ARG A 130 1.06 27.82 -63.23
N GLY A 131 0.89 28.38 -64.40
CA GLY A 131 0.80 29.82 -64.57
C GLY A 131 -0.44 30.45 -63.93
N LEU A 132 -1.59 29.77 -64.01
CA LEU A 132 -2.82 30.16 -63.29
C LEU A 132 -2.71 30.17 -61.80
N LEU A 133 -2.13 29.11 -61.24
CA LEU A 133 -1.91 29.02 -59.82
C LEU A 133 -0.89 30.03 -59.28
N ALA A 134 0.22 30.25 -59.99
CA ALA A 134 1.19 31.27 -59.63
C ALA A 134 0.55 32.68 -59.62
N SER A 135 -0.22 33.01 -60.64
CA SER A 135 -0.97 34.27 -60.68
C SER A 135 -1.97 34.42 -59.56
N ALA A 136 -2.72 33.35 -59.20
CA ALA A 136 -3.70 33.37 -58.10
C ALA A 136 -3.03 33.59 -56.72
N VAL A 137 -1.90 32.94 -56.48
CA VAL A 137 -1.13 33.12 -55.25
C VAL A 137 -0.58 34.54 -55.14
N GLU A 138 -0.02 35.07 -56.21
CA GLU A 138 0.54 36.43 -56.28
C GLU A 138 -0.49 37.51 -55.97
N HIS A 139 -1.69 37.40 -56.55
CA HIS A 139 -2.80 38.33 -56.30
C HIS A 139 -3.37 38.22 -54.87
N THR A 140 -3.37 37.03 -54.27
CA THR A 140 -3.88 36.82 -52.91
C THR A 140 -2.92 37.32 -51.84
N VAL A 141 -1.63 37.25 -52.08
CA VAL A 141 -0.56 37.67 -51.12
C VAL A 141 -0.39 39.20 -51.15
N THR A 142 -0.55 39.88 -52.33
CA THR A 142 -0.34 41.33 -52.47
C THR A 142 -1.42 42.17 -51.78
N ASP A 143 -2.65 41.67 -51.66
CA ASP A 143 -3.77 42.49 -51.16
C ASP A 143 -4.05 42.38 -49.64
N GLY A 144 -3.43 41.46 -48.91
CA GLY A 144 -3.52 41.33 -47.44
C GLY A 144 -4.94 41.15 -46.88
N ARG A 145 -5.97 40.93 -47.73
CA ARG A 145 -7.39 40.84 -47.35
C ARG A 145 -7.89 39.39 -47.38
N LEU A 146 -7.36 38.56 -46.54
CA LEU A 146 -7.85 37.19 -46.37
C LEU A 146 -9.19 37.04 -45.57
N ALA A 147 -9.75 38.15 -45.03
CA ALA A 147 -10.84 38.08 -44.05
C ALA A 147 -12.20 38.70 -44.49
N GLY A 148 -12.37 39.18 -45.73
CA GLY A 148 -13.62 39.85 -46.10
C GLY A 148 -14.13 39.50 -47.47
N GLY A 149 -14.86 38.44 -47.61
CA GLY A 149 -15.91 38.02 -48.54
C GLY A 149 -15.94 38.49 -50.03
N GLY A 150 -15.04 39.32 -50.52
CA GLY A 150 -14.98 39.76 -51.91
C GLY A 150 -13.67 39.34 -52.55
N TRP A 151 -13.72 38.24 -53.32
CA TRP A 151 -12.59 37.81 -54.12
C TRP A 151 -12.49 38.78 -55.32
N GLU A 152 -11.29 39.24 -55.69
CA GLU A 152 -11.05 39.99 -56.86
C GLU A 152 -11.49 39.23 -58.10
N THR A 153 -12.00 39.94 -59.08
CA THR A 153 -12.46 39.39 -60.33
C THR A 153 -11.44 38.48 -61.02
N GLN A 154 -10.14 38.75 -60.83
CA GLN A 154 -9.06 37.97 -61.36
C GLN A 154 -8.92 36.55 -60.71
N VAL A 155 -9.15 36.40 -59.43
CA VAL A 155 -9.13 35.08 -58.73
C VAL A 155 -10.33 34.22 -59.15
N VAL A 156 -11.48 34.86 -59.35
CA VAL A 156 -12.67 34.18 -59.89
C VAL A 156 -12.44 33.71 -61.36
N ASP A 157 -11.78 34.51 -62.20
CA ASP A 157 -11.39 34.11 -63.53
C ASP A 157 -10.42 32.88 -63.50
N VAL A 158 -9.45 32.91 -62.64
CA VAL A 158 -8.56 31.76 -62.43
C VAL A 158 -9.32 30.50 -62.02
N PHE A 159 -10.29 30.62 -61.11
CA PHE A 159 -11.15 29.48 -60.73
C PHE A 159 -11.95 28.92 -61.91
N GLN A 160 -12.52 29.78 -62.74
CA GLN A 160 -13.23 29.31 -63.87
C GLN A 160 -12.33 28.62 -64.92
N LYS A 161 -11.12 29.14 -65.17
CA LYS A 161 -10.14 28.50 -66.06
C LYS A 161 -9.64 27.16 -65.54
N LEU A 162 -9.38 27.05 -64.24
CA LEU A 162 -9.00 25.76 -63.61
C LEU A 162 -10.14 24.75 -63.68
N THR A 163 -11.41 25.22 -63.52
CA THR A 163 -12.60 24.34 -63.63
C THR A 163 -12.77 23.85 -65.06
N MET A 164 -12.54 24.71 -66.07
CA MET A 164 -12.59 24.31 -67.50
C MET A 164 -11.49 23.27 -67.81
N GLU A 165 -10.27 23.41 -67.33
CA GLU A 165 -9.20 22.38 -67.47
C GLU A 165 -9.61 21.03 -66.82
N LEU A 166 -10.25 21.03 -65.64
CA LEU A 166 -10.76 19.81 -65.05
C LEU A 166 -11.89 19.19 -65.88
N ALA A 167 -12.79 19.96 -66.36
CA ALA A 167 -13.88 19.48 -67.23
C ALA A 167 -13.34 18.87 -68.54
N HIS A 168 -12.39 19.54 -69.22
CA HIS A 168 -11.68 18.99 -70.40
C HIS A 168 -10.97 17.68 -70.12
N LEU A 169 -10.31 17.57 -68.96
CA LEU A 169 -9.64 16.31 -68.53
C LEU A 169 -10.66 15.19 -68.24
N ALA A 170 -11.85 15.53 -67.80
CA ALA A 170 -12.91 14.60 -67.50
C ALA A 170 -13.63 14.06 -68.73
N GLU A 171 -13.54 14.75 -69.91
CA GLU A 171 -14.08 14.31 -71.20
C GLU A 171 -13.41 13.00 -71.66
N ALA A 172 -12.08 12.94 -71.55
CA ALA A 172 -11.31 11.77 -71.97
C ALA A 172 -11.47 10.55 -71.00
N THR A 173 -11.39 10.82 -69.69
CA THR A 173 -11.41 9.77 -68.63
C THR A 173 -12.15 10.33 -67.43
N PRO A 174 -13.08 9.57 -66.78
CA PRO A 174 -13.72 10.02 -65.58
C PRO A 174 -12.71 10.48 -64.53
N LEU A 175 -13.04 11.53 -63.76
CA LEU A 175 -12.14 12.15 -62.81
C LEU A 175 -12.67 11.95 -61.38
N VAL A 176 -11.81 11.51 -60.47
CA VAL A 176 -12.09 11.45 -59.03
C VAL A 176 -11.20 12.48 -58.34
N ILE A 177 -11.80 13.52 -57.78
CA ILE A 177 -11.11 14.55 -57.00
C ILE A 177 -11.29 14.22 -55.53
N CYS A 178 -10.22 13.76 -54.86
CA CYS A 178 -10.25 13.37 -53.46
C CYS A 178 -9.51 14.39 -52.59
N VAL A 179 -10.21 14.96 -51.62
CA VAL A 179 -9.60 15.85 -50.62
C VAL A 179 -9.85 15.26 -49.25
N ASP A 180 -8.76 14.84 -48.60
CA ASP A 180 -8.78 14.36 -47.23
C ASP A 180 -8.73 15.51 -46.22
N ASN A 181 -9.42 15.37 -45.08
CA ASN A 181 -9.52 16.38 -44.00
C ASN A 181 -10.06 17.75 -44.44
N ALA A 182 -11.15 17.77 -45.20
CA ALA A 182 -11.76 19.00 -45.77
C ALA A 182 -12.08 20.09 -44.71
N HIS A 183 -12.18 19.74 -43.42
CA HIS A 183 -12.32 20.70 -42.32
C HIS A 183 -11.10 21.59 -42.10
N TYR A 184 -9.94 21.27 -42.67
CA TYR A 184 -8.72 22.08 -42.67
C TYR A 184 -8.42 22.78 -43.99
N LEU A 185 -9.38 22.80 -44.95
CA LEU A 185 -9.22 23.51 -46.20
C LEU A 185 -8.90 24.99 -46.00
N ASP A 186 -7.94 25.49 -46.76
CA ASP A 186 -7.71 26.92 -46.85
C ASP A 186 -8.89 27.58 -47.56
N PRO A 187 -9.25 28.84 -47.21
CA PRO A 187 -10.41 29.50 -47.76
C PRO A 187 -10.44 29.58 -49.28
N PRO A 188 -9.33 29.91 -50.03
CA PRO A 188 -9.31 29.89 -51.47
C PRO A 188 -9.59 28.51 -52.09
N SER A 189 -8.98 27.43 -51.55
CA SER A 189 -9.24 26.07 -52.03
C SER A 189 -10.68 25.64 -51.79
N LEU A 190 -11.28 26.06 -50.69
CA LEU A 190 -12.69 25.79 -50.41
C LEU A 190 -13.61 26.50 -51.42
N HIS A 191 -13.34 27.76 -51.78
CA HIS A 191 -14.10 28.52 -52.80
C HIS A 191 -13.92 27.89 -54.18
N PHE A 192 -12.73 27.45 -54.54
CA PHE A 192 -12.48 26.71 -55.78
C PHE A 192 -13.35 25.46 -55.86
N LEU A 193 -13.33 24.61 -54.81
CA LEU A 193 -14.17 23.41 -54.75
C LEU A 193 -15.66 23.74 -54.82
N ALA A 194 -16.10 24.84 -54.17
CA ALA A 194 -17.46 25.35 -54.28
C ALA A 194 -17.83 25.74 -55.69
N GLY A 195 -16.91 26.36 -56.42
CA GLY A 195 -17.09 26.74 -57.81
C GLY A 195 -17.21 25.57 -58.80
N ILE A 196 -16.68 24.40 -58.46
CA ILE A 196 -16.81 23.20 -59.31
C ILE A 196 -18.23 22.57 -59.19
N VAL A 197 -18.89 22.67 -58.02
CA VAL A 197 -20.15 21.98 -57.75
C VAL A 197 -21.26 22.26 -58.77
N PRO A 198 -21.49 23.49 -59.22
CA PRO A 198 -22.47 23.76 -60.28
C PRO A 198 -22.20 23.04 -61.61
N TRP A 199 -20.97 22.74 -61.95
CA TRP A 199 -20.56 22.05 -63.18
C TRP A 199 -20.70 20.53 -63.11
N LEU A 200 -20.86 19.97 -61.93
CA LEU A 200 -20.95 18.50 -61.73
C LEU A 200 -22.14 17.90 -62.51
N HIS A 201 -23.24 18.62 -62.68
CA HIS A 201 -24.47 18.08 -63.28
C HIS A 201 -24.29 17.51 -64.70
N SER A 202 -23.22 17.93 -65.38
CA SER A 202 -22.94 17.52 -66.80
C SER A 202 -21.47 17.01 -66.94
N ALA A 203 -20.74 16.87 -65.91
CA ALA A 203 -19.34 16.43 -65.95
C ALA A 203 -19.14 15.00 -65.46
N ARG A 204 -18.11 14.33 -65.98
CA ARG A 204 -17.73 12.97 -65.52
C ARG A 204 -16.77 13.07 -64.32
N ILE A 205 -17.21 13.75 -63.26
CA ILE A 205 -16.40 14.07 -62.07
C ILE A 205 -17.09 13.57 -60.81
N LEU A 206 -16.35 12.83 -59.98
CA LEU A 206 -16.72 12.53 -58.59
C LEU A 206 -15.80 13.35 -57.67
N VAL A 207 -16.39 14.28 -56.90
CA VAL A 207 -15.68 14.98 -55.84
C VAL A 207 -15.91 14.23 -54.55
N LEU A 208 -14.84 13.78 -53.92
CA LEU A 208 -14.86 12.99 -52.69
C LEU A 208 -14.10 13.75 -51.56
N LEU A 209 -14.82 14.19 -50.55
CA LEU A 209 -14.25 14.94 -49.42
C LEU A 209 -14.36 14.11 -48.16
N THR A 210 -13.31 14.01 -47.36
CA THR A 210 -13.48 13.53 -45.98
C THR A 210 -13.64 14.71 -45.05
N ASP A 211 -14.57 14.60 -44.10
CA ASP A 211 -14.90 15.68 -43.20
C ASP A 211 -15.06 15.17 -41.75
N ASP A 212 -14.83 16.06 -40.82
CA ASP A 212 -15.19 15.88 -39.43
C ASP A 212 -15.97 17.07 -38.91
N HIS A 213 -17.29 16.96 -38.93
CA HIS A 213 -18.17 18.03 -38.51
C HIS A 213 -18.03 18.36 -37.00
N THR A 214 -17.45 17.49 -36.21
CA THR A 214 -17.20 17.69 -34.77
C THR A 214 -16.00 18.60 -34.50
N LEU A 215 -15.05 18.69 -35.42
CA LEU A 215 -13.85 19.53 -35.35
C LEU A 215 -14.01 20.94 -35.96
N ARG A 216 -15.10 21.21 -36.62
CA ARG A 216 -15.35 22.51 -37.26
C ARG A 216 -15.84 23.56 -36.29
N TRP A 217 -15.02 24.55 -36.05
CA TRP A 217 -15.43 25.80 -35.39
C TRP A 217 -14.61 27.00 -35.87
N PRO A 218 -15.25 28.08 -36.25
CA PRO A 218 -16.67 28.19 -36.62
C PRO A 218 -17.02 27.36 -37.87
N ARG A 219 -18.26 26.89 -37.98
CA ARG A 219 -18.74 26.12 -39.13
C ARG A 219 -18.54 26.96 -40.39
N SER A 220 -17.81 26.43 -41.40
CA SER A 220 -17.75 27.07 -42.68
C SER A 220 -19.15 27.07 -43.34
N PRO A 221 -19.79 28.21 -43.51
CA PRO A 221 -21.13 28.26 -44.13
C PRO A 221 -21.12 27.75 -45.58
N LEU A 222 -19.96 27.84 -46.25
CA LEU A 222 -19.80 27.41 -47.65
C LEU A 222 -19.94 25.91 -47.82
N LEU A 223 -19.27 25.10 -47.00
CA LEU A 223 -19.36 23.63 -47.13
C LEU A 223 -20.73 23.10 -46.69
N ALA A 224 -21.34 23.72 -45.67
CA ALA A 224 -22.72 23.43 -45.29
C ALA A 224 -23.73 23.81 -46.42
N GLY A 225 -23.49 24.94 -47.06
CA GLY A 225 -24.27 25.40 -48.21
C GLY A 225 -24.14 24.49 -49.44
N LEU A 226 -22.94 24.01 -49.74
CA LEU A 226 -22.68 23.07 -50.84
C LEU A 226 -23.50 21.79 -50.72
N LEU A 227 -23.60 21.25 -49.51
CA LEU A 227 -24.36 20.03 -49.22
C LEU A 227 -25.86 20.22 -49.25
N SER A 228 -26.35 21.44 -48.92
CA SER A 228 -27.78 21.71 -48.85
C SER A 228 -28.38 22.21 -50.19
N GLN A 229 -27.54 22.79 -51.05
CA GLN A 229 -27.99 23.45 -52.30
C GLN A 229 -27.77 22.61 -53.56
N SER A 230 -26.99 21.53 -53.50
CA SER A 230 -26.70 20.70 -54.67
C SER A 230 -27.52 19.39 -54.64
N PRO A 231 -28.32 19.07 -55.64
CA PRO A 231 -29.06 17.81 -55.70
C PRO A 231 -28.15 16.58 -55.85
N ASN A 232 -26.89 16.79 -56.31
CA ASN A 232 -25.91 15.74 -56.52
C ASN A 232 -24.90 15.65 -55.36
N ALA A 233 -25.23 16.25 -54.22
CA ALA A 233 -24.38 16.19 -53.02
C ALA A 233 -24.90 15.14 -52.00
N HIS A 234 -24.02 14.24 -51.65
CA HIS A 234 -24.33 13.11 -50.76
C HIS A 234 -23.45 13.17 -49.50
N ARG A 235 -24.07 13.07 -48.32
CA ARG A 235 -23.39 12.92 -47.07
C ARG A 235 -23.38 11.45 -46.64
N ILE A 236 -22.21 10.86 -46.53
CA ILE A 236 -22.01 9.48 -46.18
C ILE A 236 -21.42 9.42 -44.77
N ALA A 237 -22.18 8.96 -43.79
CA ALA A 237 -21.76 8.92 -42.41
C ALA A 237 -20.94 7.65 -42.12
N VAL A 238 -19.71 7.84 -41.61
CA VAL A 238 -18.83 6.79 -41.11
C VAL A 238 -18.95 6.74 -39.59
N ARG A 239 -19.67 5.74 -39.10
CA ARG A 239 -19.88 5.55 -37.67
C ARG A 239 -18.73 4.76 -37.03
N PRO A 240 -18.53 4.84 -35.69
CA PRO A 240 -17.68 3.86 -34.96
C PRO A 240 -18.10 2.44 -35.27
N LEU A 241 -17.18 1.48 -35.14
CA LEU A 241 -17.46 0.05 -35.36
C LEU A 241 -18.55 -0.43 -34.40
N SER A 242 -19.45 -1.24 -34.93
CA SER A 242 -20.42 -1.96 -34.12
C SER A 242 -19.71 -3.00 -33.28
N ARG A 243 -20.42 -3.59 -32.31
CA ARG A 243 -19.88 -4.69 -31.52
C ARG A 243 -19.45 -5.87 -32.43
N SER A 244 -20.29 -6.22 -33.41
CA SER A 244 -19.97 -7.26 -34.40
C SER A 244 -18.78 -6.87 -35.27
N GLY A 245 -18.59 -5.60 -35.59
CA GLY A 245 -17.42 -5.10 -36.31
C GLY A 245 -16.14 -5.23 -35.48
N VAL A 246 -16.19 -4.92 -34.18
CA VAL A 246 -15.06 -5.13 -33.27
C VAL A 246 -14.74 -6.64 -33.14
N ASP A 247 -15.77 -7.50 -33.03
CA ASP A 247 -15.60 -8.94 -33.01
C ASP A 247 -14.89 -9.43 -34.27
N ALA A 248 -15.37 -9.02 -35.45
CA ALA A 248 -14.80 -9.42 -36.74
C ALA A 248 -13.34 -8.96 -36.88
N LEU A 249 -13.04 -7.73 -36.51
CA LEU A 249 -11.68 -7.18 -36.56
C LEU A 249 -10.73 -7.92 -35.61
N ALA A 250 -11.18 -8.21 -34.40
CA ALA A 250 -10.41 -8.94 -33.42
C ALA A 250 -10.15 -10.41 -33.83
N ILE A 251 -11.18 -11.11 -34.33
CA ILE A 251 -11.04 -12.47 -34.83
C ILE A 251 -10.01 -12.54 -35.97
N ARG A 252 -10.03 -11.55 -36.84
CA ARG A 252 -9.14 -11.47 -37.99
C ARG A 252 -7.67 -11.24 -37.61
N LEU A 253 -7.42 -10.37 -36.61
CA LEU A 253 -6.07 -9.99 -36.21
C LEU A 253 -5.49 -10.89 -35.11
N LEU A 254 -6.31 -11.41 -34.21
CA LEU A 254 -5.87 -12.29 -33.10
C LEU A 254 -6.12 -13.79 -33.36
N GLY A 255 -6.97 -14.10 -34.34
CA GLY A 255 -7.47 -15.44 -34.57
C GLY A 255 -8.68 -15.79 -33.68
N PRO A 256 -9.50 -16.78 -34.11
CA PRO A 256 -10.77 -17.12 -33.47
C PRO A 256 -10.62 -17.70 -32.04
N HIS A 257 -9.46 -18.29 -31.73
CA HIS A 257 -9.21 -18.85 -30.41
C HIS A 257 -8.85 -17.81 -29.36
N THR A 258 -8.20 -16.72 -29.76
CA THR A 258 -7.77 -15.63 -28.86
C THR A 258 -8.86 -14.57 -28.71
N ALA A 259 -9.61 -14.27 -29.75
CA ALA A 259 -10.68 -13.28 -29.78
C ALA A 259 -11.96 -13.81 -29.11
N SER A 260 -11.94 -13.97 -27.79
CA SER A 260 -13.14 -14.42 -27.06
C SER A 260 -14.23 -13.33 -27.05
N PRO A 261 -15.53 -13.68 -26.98
CA PRO A 261 -16.63 -12.70 -26.91
C PRO A 261 -16.55 -11.76 -25.71
N ARG A 262 -15.91 -12.17 -24.63
CA ARG A 262 -15.67 -11.34 -23.44
C ARG A 262 -14.59 -10.30 -23.71
N LEU A 263 -13.51 -10.67 -24.34
CA LEU A 263 -12.40 -9.80 -24.69
C LEU A 263 -12.84 -8.72 -25.70
N THR A 264 -13.58 -9.12 -26.74
CA THR A 264 -14.04 -8.19 -27.77
C THR A 264 -15.11 -7.22 -27.26
N ALA A 265 -15.98 -7.69 -26.33
CA ALA A 265 -16.90 -6.81 -25.61
C ALA A 265 -16.17 -5.77 -24.78
N GLU A 266 -15.07 -6.16 -24.14
CA GLU A 266 -14.22 -5.23 -23.38
C GLU A 266 -13.52 -4.24 -24.32
N PHE A 267 -12.98 -4.67 -25.44
CA PHE A 267 -12.41 -3.77 -26.46
C PHE A 267 -13.43 -2.74 -26.94
N HIS A 268 -14.67 -3.17 -27.23
CA HIS A 268 -15.73 -2.25 -27.62
C HIS A 268 -16.10 -1.28 -26.47
N ARG A 269 -16.13 -1.75 -25.23
CA ARG A 269 -16.43 -0.92 -24.06
C ARG A 269 -15.37 0.17 -23.85
N ILE A 270 -14.09 -0.16 -23.98
CA ILE A 270 -12.96 0.76 -23.79
C ILE A 270 -12.86 1.74 -24.96
N SER A 271 -12.91 1.24 -26.19
CA SER A 271 -12.70 2.06 -27.41
C SER A 271 -13.94 2.84 -27.87
N GLY A 272 -15.15 2.46 -27.37
CA GLY A 272 -16.39 2.99 -27.92
C GLY A 272 -16.61 2.65 -29.41
N GLY A 273 -15.90 1.63 -29.93
CA GLY A 273 -15.92 1.25 -31.34
C GLY A 273 -15.03 2.12 -32.24
N ASN A 274 -14.18 2.98 -31.70
CA ASN A 274 -13.20 3.74 -32.47
C ASN A 274 -12.17 2.78 -33.10
N PRO A 275 -12.04 2.70 -34.45
CA PRO A 275 -11.18 1.72 -35.10
C PRO A 275 -9.71 1.81 -34.70
N LEU A 276 -9.17 3.02 -34.53
CA LEU A 276 -7.76 3.23 -34.12
C LEU A 276 -7.54 2.73 -32.70
N ALA A 277 -8.45 3.07 -31.80
CA ALA A 277 -8.41 2.60 -30.42
C ALA A 277 -8.58 1.08 -30.31
N VAL A 278 -9.46 0.46 -31.10
CA VAL A 278 -9.61 -1.01 -31.16
C VAL A 278 -8.32 -1.66 -31.66
N GLN A 279 -7.72 -1.11 -32.73
CA GLN A 279 -6.47 -1.65 -33.28
C GLN A 279 -5.33 -1.57 -32.27
N ALA A 280 -5.21 -0.48 -31.52
CA ALA A 280 -4.23 -0.33 -30.46
C ALA A 280 -4.42 -1.39 -29.35
N LEU A 281 -5.65 -1.62 -28.90
CA LEU A 281 -5.97 -2.66 -27.92
C LEU A 281 -5.64 -4.08 -28.43
N ILE A 282 -5.84 -4.33 -29.71
CA ILE A 282 -5.49 -5.62 -30.33
C ILE A 282 -3.96 -5.80 -30.35
N ILE A 283 -3.21 -4.76 -30.70
CA ILE A 283 -1.74 -4.80 -30.70
C ILE A 283 -1.21 -5.02 -29.26
N ASP A 284 -1.77 -4.34 -28.27
CA ASP A 284 -1.41 -4.55 -26.86
C ASP A 284 -1.66 -6.02 -26.43
N GLN A 285 -2.76 -6.60 -26.87
CA GLN A 285 -3.07 -8.01 -26.59
C GLN A 285 -2.10 -8.98 -27.27
N GLN A 286 -1.64 -8.68 -28.48
CA GLN A 286 -0.65 -9.49 -29.21
C GLN A 286 0.73 -9.45 -28.54
N ALA A 287 1.08 -8.35 -27.88
CA ALA A 287 2.33 -8.19 -27.17
C ALA A 287 2.39 -9.00 -25.85
N GLY A 288 1.35 -9.76 -25.50
CA GLY A 288 1.33 -10.67 -24.35
C GLY A 288 0.99 -9.99 -23.03
N GLY A 289 0.51 -8.75 -23.05
CA GLY A 289 0.04 -8.04 -21.88
C GLY A 289 -1.36 -8.50 -21.46
N ALA A 290 -1.57 -8.76 -20.16
CA ALA A 290 -2.91 -8.72 -19.60
C ALA A 290 -3.46 -7.32 -19.88
N CYS A 291 -4.66 -7.21 -20.43
CA CYS A 291 -5.44 -6.03 -20.87
C CYS A 291 -5.06 -4.66 -20.28
N TYR A 292 -3.82 -4.20 -20.43
CA TYR A 292 -3.39 -2.85 -20.02
C TYR A 292 -2.99 -2.08 -21.27
N PRO A 293 -3.82 -1.14 -21.70
CA PRO A 293 -3.71 -0.52 -22.99
C PRO A 293 -2.73 0.67 -23.00
N GLU A 294 -1.44 0.41 -22.92
CA GLU A 294 -0.42 1.43 -23.18
C GLU A 294 -0.55 1.97 -24.61
N GLY A 295 -0.79 1.08 -25.57
CA GLY A 295 -1.06 1.44 -26.96
C GLY A 295 -2.33 2.26 -27.11
N TYR A 296 -3.39 1.97 -26.34
CA TYR A 296 -4.61 2.77 -26.32
C TYR A 296 -4.36 4.21 -25.88
N GLY A 297 -3.58 4.40 -24.80
CA GLY A 297 -3.19 5.74 -24.33
C GLY A 297 -2.40 6.51 -25.38
N ARG A 298 -1.46 5.86 -26.05
CA ARG A 298 -0.68 6.44 -27.16
C ARG A 298 -1.56 6.80 -28.35
N ALA A 299 -2.46 5.92 -28.75
CA ALA A 299 -3.40 6.17 -29.83
C ALA A 299 -4.31 7.39 -29.53
N LEU A 300 -4.73 7.56 -28.27
CA LEU A 300 -5.47 8.75 -27.85
C LEU A 300 -4.61 10.02 -28.02
N LEU A 301 -3.36 10.01 -27.56
CA LEU A 301 -2.46 11.15 -27.68
C LEU A 301 -2.17 11.50 -29.14
N GLU A 302 -1.96 10.52 -30.00
CA GLU A 302 -1.80 10.72 -31.45
C GLU A 302 -3.03 11.37 -32.10
N LEU A 303 -4.24 10.90 -31.75
CA LEU A 303 -5.48 11.49 -32.23
C LEU A 303 -5.62 12.96 -31.80
N VAL A 304 -5.28 13.26 -30.56
CA VAL A 304 -5.37 14.62 -30.01
C VAL A 304 -4.26 15.51 -30.58
N ALA A 305 -3.05 15.00 -30.79
CA ALA A 305 -1.91 15.76 -31.32
C ALA A 305 -2.14 16.23 -32.79
N HIS A 306 -2.92 15.47 -33.56
CA HIS A 306 -3.30 15.83 -34.94
C HIS A 306 -4.49 16.78 -35.01
N SER A 307 -5.06 17.15 -33.88
CA SER A 307 -6.17 18.10 -33.78
C SER A 307 -5.68 19.50 -33.35
N ARG A 308 -6.59 20.42 -33.06
CA ARG A 308 -6.25 21.79 -32.62
C ARG A 308 -5.53 21.77 -31.24
N PRO A 309 -4.58 22.69 -30.99
CA PRO A 309 -3.88 22.79 -29.70
C PRO A 309 -4.82 22.91 -28.50
N SER A 310 -5.97 23.57 -28.63
CA SER A 310 -7.00 23.67 -27.61
C SER A 310 -7.58 22.32 -27.20
N MET A 311 -7.60 21.32 -28.07
CA MET A 311 -8.05 19.98 -27.77
C MET A 311 -7.13 19.32 -26.75
N LEU A 312 -5.82 19.45 -26.93
CA LEU A 312 -4.83 18.89 -25.98
C LEU A 312 -4.94 19.55 -24.60
N SER A 313 -5.13 20.88 -24.55
CA SER A 313 -5.34 21.60 -23.28
C SER A 313 -6.59 21.10 -22.55
N VAL A 314 -7.71 20.90 -23.27
CA VAL A 314 -8.95 20.37 -22.71
C VAL A 314 -8.78 18.93 -22.20
N VAL A 315 -8.09 18.06 -22.96
CA VAL A 315 -7.83 16.67 -22.58
C VAL A 315 -6.94 16.60 -21.31
N ARG A 316 -5.94 17.47 -21.20
CA ARG A 316 -5.07 17.59 -20.03
C ARG A 316 -5.85 18.06 -18.80
N ALA A 317 -6.66 19.11 -18.96
CA ALA A 317 -7.52 19.60 -17.87
C ALA A 317 -8.51 18.53 -17.39
N LEU A 318 -9.12 17.79 -18.32
CA LEU A 318 -10.03 16.70 -18.00
C LEU A 318 -9.31 15.54 -17.28
N ALA A 319 -8.07 15.23 -17.65
CA ALA A 319 -7.27 14.20 -17.00
C ALA A 319 -6.93 14.56 -15.55
N VAL A 320 -6.68 15.83 -15.28
CA VAL A 320 -6.38 16.35 -13.93
C VAL A 320 -7.63 16.42 -13.05
N LEU A 321 -8.74 16.93 -13.56
CA LEU A 321 -9.98 17.07 -12.78
C LEU A 321 -10.68 15.74 -12.52
N GLY A 322 -10.39 14.71 -13.32
CA GLY A 322 -11.09 13.43 -13.25
C GLY A 322 -12.44 13.47 -14.00
N GLY A 323 -13.14 12.33 -14.01
CA GLY A 323 -14.38 12.19 -14.79
C GLY A 323 -15.50 13.09 -14.31
N ALA A 324 -16.43 13.49 -15.11
CA ALA A 324 -17.67 14.26 -14.82
C ALA A 324 -17.46 15.70 -14.28
N ALA A 325 -16.30 16.31 -14.53
CA ALA A 325 -16.08 17.71 -14.18
C ALA A 325 -16.99 18.63 -15.03
N PRO A 326 -17.55 19.70 -14.45
CA PRO A 326 -18.32 20.69 -15.19
C PRO A 326 -17.52 21.30 -16.37
N VAL A 327 -18.17 21.53 -17.51
CA VAL A 327 -17.52 22.13 -18.69
C VAL A 327 -16.85 23.46 -18.33
N ALA A 328 -17.45 24.25 -17.44
CA ALA A 328 -16.90 25.53 -17.02
C ALA A 328 -15.56 25.36 -16.28
N ASP A 329 -15.40 24.33 -15.43
CA ASP A 329 -14.18 24.07 -14.69
C ASP A 329 -13.07 23.54 -15.60
N VAL A 330 -13.42 22.65 -16.54
CA VAL A 330 -12.48 22.19 -17.57
C VAL A 330 -12.02 23.37 -18.43
N ALA A 331 -12.92 24.28 -18.80
CA ALA A 331 -12.61 25.47 -19.61
C ALA A 331 -11.65 26.42 -18.87
N ARG A 332 -11.94 26.70 -17.59
CA ARG A 332 -11.09 27.53 -16.72
C ARG A 332 -9.69 26.95 -16.60
N LEU A 333 -9.61 25.64 -16.29
CA LEU A 333 -8.34 24.96 -16.09
C LEU A 333 -7.55 24.82 -17.39
N ALA A 334 -8.22 24.58 -18.52
CA ALA A 334 -7.59 24.51 -19.85
C ALA A 334 -7.16 25.86 -20.40
N GLY A 335 -7.64 26.98 -19.84
CA GLY A 335 -7.45 28.33 -20.40
C GLY A 335 -8.12 28.51 -21.77
N VAL A 336 -9.25 27.83 -22.02
CA VAL A 336 -9.95 27.77 -23.28
C VAL A 336 -11.40 28.23 -23.08
N ASP A 337 -11.96 28.92 -24.04
CA ASP A 337 -13.37 29.35 -24.01
C ASP A 337 -14.31 28.16 -23.77
N ALA A 338 -15.37 28.38 -22.97
CA ALA A 338 -16.31 27.33 -22.58
C ALA A 338 -17.02 26.69 -23.75
N THR A 339 -17.30 27.48 -24.80
CA THR A 339 -17.94 26.99 -26.03
C THR A 339 -16.97 26.05 -26.79
N VAL A 340 -15.72 26.47 -26.94
CA VAL A 340 -14.66 25.64 -27.58
C VAL A 340 -14.42 24.37 -26.78
N THR A 341 -14.40 24.48 -25.46
CA THR A 341 -14.29 23.33 -24.55
C THR A 341 -15.46 22.36 -24.74
N GLY A 342 -16.69 22.86 -24.78
CA GLY A 342 -17.87 22.03 -25.02
C GLY A 342 -17.80 21.29 -26.38
N TRP A 343 -17.31 21.95 -27.42
CA TRP A 343 -17.07 21.34 -28.74
C TRP A 343 -15.97 20.25 -28.67
N ALA A 344 -14.86 20.52 -28.00
CA ALA A 344 -13.79 19.55 -27.84
C ALA A 344 -14.27 18.29 -27.12
N LEU A 345 -15.00 18.43 -26.01
CA LEU A 345 -15.59 17.31 -25.26
C LEU A 345 -16.61 16.53 -26.10
N HIS A 346 -17.45 17.25 -26.90
CA HIS A 346 -18.38 16.60 -27.81
C HIS A 346 -17.66 15.80 -28.92
N ALA A 347 -16.60 16.35 -29.50
CA ALA A 347 -15.80 15.67 -30.52
C ALA A 347 -15.17 14.37 -29.96
N LEU A 348 -14.59 14.42 -28.75
CA LEU A 348 -14.02 13.28 -28.08
C LEU A 348 -15.08 12.21 -27.71
N ALA A 349 -16.25 12.64 -27.25
CA ALA A 349 -17.36 11.74 -26.96
C ALA A 349 -17.90 11.08 -28.25
N SER A 350 -18.03 11.84 -29.35
CA SER A 350 -18.43 11.31 -30.64
C SER A 350 -17.42 10.34 -31.24
N ALA A 351 -16.12 10.55 -30.97
CA ALA A 351 -15.04 9.63 -31.32
C ALA A 351 -15.03 8.34 -30.46
N GLY A 352 -15.90 8.23 -29.46
CA GLY A 352 -15.94 7.08 -28.56
C GLY A 352 -14.86 7.07 -27.49
N LEU A 353 -14.15 8.17 -27.26
CA LEU A 353 -13.07 8.27 -26.29
C LEU A 353 -13.55 8.65 -24.89
N LEU A 354 -14.69 9.37 -24.83
CA LEU A 354 -15.35 9.71 -23.59
C LEU A 354 -16.69 8.99 -23.44
N THR A 355 -17.14 8.84 -22.21
CA THR A 355 -18.50 8.40 -21.87
C THR A 355 -19.50 9.54 -22.12
N LYS A 356 -20.81 9.24 -22.01
CA LYS A 356 -21.86 10.28 -22.05
C LYS A 356 -21.72 11.30 -20.90
N GLY A 357 -21.10 10.91 -19.78
CA GLY A 357 -20.80 11.78 -18.63
C GLY A 357 -19.47 12.53 -18.78
N GLN A 358 -18.89 12.59 -19.96
CA GLN A 358 -17.64 13.30 -20.28
C GLN A 358 -16.38 12.78 -19.54
N ALA A 359 -16.44 11.59 -18.98
CA ALA A 359 -15.28 10.91 -18.40
C ALA A 359 -14.56 10.05 -19.43
N PHE A 360 -13.26 9.84 -19.27
CA PHE A 360 -12.54 8.83 -20.06
C PHE A 360 -13.16 7.45 -19.87
N ARG A 361 -13.29 6.68 -20.96
CA ARG A 361 -13.85 5.32 -20.89
C ARG A 361 -12.97 4.35 -20.13
N HIS A 362 -11.68 4.63 -20.05
CA HIS A 362 -10.73 3.84 -19.29
C HIS A 362 -9.72 4.74 -18.56
N PRO A 363 -9.37 4.44 -17.29
CA PRO A 363 -8.43 5.26 -16.50
C PRO A 363 -7.06 5.45 -17.14
N VAL A 364 -6.56 4.43 -17.86
CA VAL A 364 -5.26 4.49 -18.57
C VAL A 364 -5.18 5.65 -19.57
N ALA A 365 -6.30 6.10 -20.13
CA ALA A 365 -6.32 7.28 -21.01
C ALA A 365 -5.89 8.55 -20.24
N ALA A 366 -6.41 8.74 -19.04
CA ALA A 366 -6.03 9.87 -18.19
C ALA A 366 -4.55 9.75 -17.76
N THR A 367 -4.13 8.56 -17.35
CA THR A 367 -2.73 8.30 -16.96
C THR A 367 -1.77 8.60 -18.11
N ALA A 368 -2.05 8.10 -19.32
CA ALA A 368 -1.21 8.36 -20.50
C ALA A 368 -1.10 9.87 -20.83
N VAL A 369 -2.21 10.61 -20.68
CA VAL A 369 -2.22 12.07 -20.89
C VAL A 369 -1.38 12.79 -19.84
N LEU A 370 -1.44 12.35 -18.57
CA LEU A 370 -0.65 12.95 -17.49
C LEU A 370 0.84 12.60 -17.63
N ASP A 371 1.17 11.39 -18.07
CA ASP A 371 2.56 10.94 -18.24
C ASP A 371 3.24 11.58 -19.45
N ASP A 372 2.48 11.96 -20.49
CA ASP A 372 2.99 12.75 -21.63
C ASP A 372 3.36 14.19 -21.25
N MET A 373 2.85 14.68 -20.11
CA MET A 373 3.13 16.04 -19.67
C MET A 373 4.50 16.17 -19.01
N PRO A 374 5.27 17.24 -19.28
CA PRO A 374 6.41 17.59 -18.45
C PRO A 374 6.01 17.73 -16.99
N ALA A 375 6.85 17.21 -16.06
CA ALA A 375 6.54 17.17 -14.63
C ALA A 375 6.13 18.54 -14.06
N ASP A 376 6.85 19.61 -14.43
CA ASP A 376 6.55 20.97 -13.96
C ASP A 376 5.19 21.47 -14.46
N SER A 377 4.85 21.17 -15.72
CA SER A 377 3.55 21.55 -16.30
C SER A 377 2.41 20.79 -15.64
N ARG A 378 2.61 19.50 -15.37
CA ARG A 378 1.65 18.65 -14.66
C ARG A 378 1.42 19.17 -13.24
N ALA A 379 2.50 19.45 -12.51
CA ALA A 379 2.42 20.01 -11.16
C ALA A 379 1.70 21.37 -11.14
N ALA A 380 1.99 22.24 -12.11
CA ALA A 380 1.32 23.54 -12.22
C ALA A 380 -0.18 23.40 -12.49
N LEU A 381 -0.56 22.44 -13.35
CA LEU A 381 -1.97 22.19 -13.67
C LEU A 381 -2.74 21.60 -12.47
N HIS A 382 -2.12 20.70 -11.70
CA HIS A 382 -2.69 20.17 -10.45
C HIS A 382 -2.87 21.28 -9.39
N ARG A 383 -1.93 22.24 -9.27
CA ARG A 383 -2.09 23.39 -8.37
C ARG A 383 -3.26 24.27 -8.78
N ALA A 384 -3.34 24.62 -10.05
CA ALA A 384 -4.47 25.40 -10.58
C ALA A 384 -5.82 24.69 -10.38
N ALA A 385 -5.84 23.36 -10.52
CA ALA A 385 -7.01 22.55 -10.23
C ALA A 385 -7.38 22.57 -8.74
N ALA A 386 -6.40 22.54 -7.85
CA ALA A 386 -6.63 22.64 -6.40
C ALA A 386 -7.26 24.01 -6.03
N GLU A 387 -6.74 25.09 -6.58
CA GLU A 387 -7.27 26.45 -6.36
C GLU A 387 -8.72 26.56 -6.87
N LEU A 388 -8.96 26.08 -8.09
CA LEU A 388 -10.29 26.07 -8.70
C LEU A 388 -11.30 25.26 -7.88
N LEU A 389 -10.93 24.08 -7.43
CA LEU A 389 -11.79 23.22 -6.62
C LEU A 389 -12.04 23.82 -5.23
N HIS A 390 -11.04 24.44 -4.64
CA HIS A 390 -11.20 25.16 -3.36
C HIS A 390 -12.18 26.34 -3.48
N GLU A 391 -12.04 27.18 -4.51
CA GLU A 391 -12.97 28.28 -4.80
C GLU A 391 -14.40 27.77 -5.05
N ALA A 392 -14.55 26.59 -5.65
CA ALA A 392 -15.83 25.94 -5.87
C ALA A 392 -16.43 25.29 -4.61
N GLY A 393 -15.72 25.29 -3.47
CA GLY A 393 -16.16 24.70 -2.21
C GLY A 393 -16.14 23.17 -2.21
N ALA A 394 -15.25 22.54 -2.98
CA ALA A 394 -15.09 21.10 -3.02
C ALA A 394 -14.57 20.54 -1.66
N PRO A 395 -14.87 19.26 -1.31
CA PRO A 395 -14.38 18.62 -0.10
C PRO A 395 -12.86 18.71 0.04
N ALA A 396 -12.36 18.91 1.26
CA ALA A 396 -10.92 19.12 1.52
C ALA A 396 -10.05 17.95 0.98
N LEU A 397 -10.51 16.70 1.09
CA LEU A 397 -9.83 15.52 0.53
C LEU A 397 -9.66 15.60 -1.00
N THR A 398 -10.66 16.13 -1.71
CA THR A 398 -10.59 16.28 -3.18
C THR A 398 -9.55 17.31 -3.57
N VAL A 399 -9.52 18.45 -2.88
CA VAL A 399 -8.53 19.52 -3.10
C VAL A 399 -7.13 19.05 -2.72
N ALA A 400 -7.00 18.38 -1.58
CA ALA A 400 -5.74 17.80 -1.12
C ALA A 400 -5.18 16.76 -2.10
N GLY A 401 -6.03 15.95 -2.74
CA GLY A 401 -5.63 15.00 -3.77
C GLY A 401 -4.92 15.69 -4.94
N GLN A 402 -5.36 16.88 -5.34
CA GLN A 402 -4.69 17.68 -6.36
C GLN A 402 -3.35 18.25 -5.87
N LEU A 403 -3.29 18.75 -4.63
CA LEU A 403 -2.05 19.25 -4.03
C LEU A 403 -0.99 18.15 -3.86
N LEU A 404 -1.41 16.97 -3.45
CA LEU A 404 -0.52 15.79 -3.35
C LEU A 404 0.01 15.37 -4.72
N SER A 405 -0.85 15.39 -5.75
CA SER A 405 -0.43 15.10 -7.14
C SER A 405 0.51 16.16 -7.70
N ALA A 406 0.40 17.42 -7.23
CA ALA A 406 1.32 18.49 -7.58
C ALA A 406 2.70 18.36 -6.90
N GLY A 407 2.79 17.62 -5.80
CA GLY A 407 4.02 17.46 -5.01
C GLY A 407 4.51 18.75 -4.35
N SER A 408 3.70 19.82 -4.33
CA SER A 408 4.05 21.10 -3.72
C SER A 408 2.79 21.83 -3.25
N PRO A 409 2.84 22.51 -2.10
CA PRO A 409 1.66 23.15 -1.52
C PRO A 409 1.14 24.36 -2.32
N GLY A 410 1.99 25.17 -2.87
CA GLY A 410 1.78 26.26 -3.84
C GLY A 410 0.69 27.33 -3.59
N ALA A 411 -0.39 27.02 -2.91
CA ALA A 411 -1.54 27.88 -2.69
C ALA A 411 -1.60 28.41 -1.25
N ASP A 412 -2.11 29.62 -1.05
CA ASP A 412 -2.28 30.23 0.28
C ASP A 412 -3.23 29.43 1.19
N CYS A 413 -4.25 28.79 0.60
CA CYS A 413 -5.20 27.93 1.33
C CYS A 413 -4.65 26.52 1.63
N ALA A 414 -3.49 26.13 1.11
CA ALA A 414 -2.99 24.75 1.17
C ALA A 414 -2.85 24.23 2.61
N THR A 415 -2.39 25.06 3.53
CA THR A 415 -2.20 24.66 4.94
C THR A 415 -3.50 24.20 5.57
N GLU A 416 -4.54 25.02 5.48
CA GLU A 416 -5.86 24.71 6.07
C GLU A 416 -6.51 23.51 5.41
N VAL A 417 -6.47 23.46 4.08
CA VAL A 417 -7.01 22.35 3.29
C VAL A 417 -6.33 21.02 3.64
N LEU A 418 -5.01 20.99 3.68
CA LEU A 418 -4.25 19.76 3.96
C LEU A 418 -4.45 19.27 5.38
N VAL A 419 -4.55 20.16 6.36
CA VAL A 419 -4.84 19.82 7.75
C VAL A 419 -6.26 19.27 7.87
N THR A 420 -7.26 19.92 7.26
CA THR A 420 -8.65 19.46 7.26
C THR A 420 -8.78 18.11 6.56
N ALA A 421 -8.14 17.96 5.41
CA ALA A 421 -8.12 16.70 4.67
C ALA A 421 -7.46 15.56 5.47
N SER A 422 -6.41 15.86 6.24
CA SER A 422 -5.82 14.89 7.16
C SER A 422 -6.80 14.43 8.23
N ASP A 423 -7.57 15.35 8.83
CA ASP A 423 -8.57 15.01 9.84
C ASP A 423 -9.73 14.17 9.23
N GLU A 424 -10.19 14.50 8.02
CA GLU A 424 -11.21 13.73 7.27
C GLU A 424 -10.68 12.32 6.92
N ALA A 425 -9.44 12.21 6.47
CA ALA A 425 -8.81 10.93 6.13
C ALA A 425 -8.69 10.01 7.36
N LEU A 426 -8.29 10.57 8.51
CA LEU A 426 -8.23 9.83 9.78
C LEU A 426 -9.62 9.36 10.22
N ALA A 427 -10.65 10.17 10.06
CA ALA A 427 -12.02 9.80 10.39
C ALA A 427 -12.53 8.62 9.56
N THR A 428 -12.03 8.45 8.34
CA THR A 428 -12.33 7.31 7.45
C THR A 428 -11.35 6.13 7.57
N GLY A 429 -10.32 6.26 8.42
CA GLY A 429 -9.28 5.24 8.61
C GLY A 429 -8.18 5.23 7.53
N ASP A 430 -8.14 6.20 6.63
CA ASP A 430 -7.07 6.33 5.63
C ASP A 430 -5.87 7.10 6.20
N VAL A 431 -5.09 6.40 7.00
CA VAL A 431 -3.89 6.94 7.65
C VAL A 431 -2.80 7.32 6.65
N GLY A 432 -2.74 6.63 5.51
CA GLY A 432 -1.76 6.89 4.45
C GLY A 432 -1.96 8.28 3.82
N THR A 433 -3.19 8.60 3.45
CA THR A 433 -3.55 9.92 2.92
C THR A 433 -3.37 11.01 3.99
N ALA A 434 -3.76 10.75 5.23
CA ALA A 434 -3.57 11.70 6.33
C ALA A 434 -2.08 12.06 6.53
N LEU A 435 -1.20 11.05 6.54
CA LEU A 435 0.23 11.25 6.65
C LEU A 435 0.78 12.07 5.47
N SER A 436 0.38 11.75 4.24
CA SER A 436 0.80 12.45 3.05
C SER A 436 0.37 13.92 3.05
N CYS A 437 -0.85 14.21 3.53
CA CYS A 437 -1.35 15.57 3.68
C CYS A 437 -0.53 16.37 4.69
N LEU A 438 -0.22 15.79 5.86
CA LEU A 438 0.58 16.48 6.88
C LEU A 438 2.05 16.64 6.45
N ASP A 439 2.61 15.64 5.76
CA ASP A 439 3.98 15.73 5.21
C ASP A 439 4.08 16.84 4.17
N LEU A 440 3.07 17.02 3.32
CA LEU A 440 3.02 18.15 2.40
C LEU A 440 2.77 19.47 3.13
N ALA A 441 1.90 19.49 4.15
CA ALA A 441 1.55 20.68 4.92
C ALA A 441 2.76 21.28 5.65
N GLN A 442 3.74 20.47 6.10
CA GLN A 442 4.97 20.99 6.74
C GLN A 442 5.83 21.86 5.81
N HIS A 443 5.63 21.75 4.49
CA HIS A 443 6.34 22.54 3.49
C HIS A 443 5.58 23.81 3.08
N THR A 444 4.44 24.09 3.69
CA THR A 444 3.69 25.35 3.50
C THR A 444 4.36 26.52 4.23
N ARG A 445 3.99 27.73 3.86
CA ARG A 445 4.39 28.95 4.57
C ARG A 445 3.46 29.22 5.77
N ALA A 446 3.32 28.25 6.66
CA ALA A 446 2.55 28.43 7.88
C ALA A 446 3.30 29.32 8.88
N ASP A 447 2.54 30.01 9.76
CA ASP A 447 3.11 30.69 10.93
C ASP A 447 3.69 29.66 11.92
N ASP A 448 4.59 30.10 12.81
CA ASP A 448 5.30 29.20 13.71
C ASP A 448 4.35 28.35 14.59
N PRO A 449 3.25 28.85 15.16
CA PRO A 449 2.32 28.03 15.92
C PRO A 449 1.60 26.98 15.08
N THR A 450 1.22 27.31 13.84
CA THR A 450 0.59 26.35 12.93
C THR A 450 1.58 25.27 12.46
N ALA A 451 2.80 25.68 12.13
CA ALA A 451 3.88 24.75 11.79
C ALA A 451 4.20 23.78 12.94
N ALA A 452 4.19 24.25 14.19
CA ALA A 452 4.38 23.43 15.37
C ALA A 452 3.26 22.38 15.52
N ARG A 453 1.99 22.77 15.35
CA ARG A 453 0.83 21.86 15.39
C ARG A 453 0.86 20.81 14.29
N ILE A 454 1.23 21.19 13.05
CA ILE A 454 1.39 20.24 11.94
C ILE A 454 2.47 19.22 12.29
N ARG A 455 3.60 19.67 12.80
CA ARG A 455 4.73 18.81 13.22
C ARG A 455 4.34 17.85 14.33
N ALA A 456 3.56 18.30 15.32
CA ALA A 456 3.08 17.47 16.41
C ALA A 456 2.12 16.38 15.90
N ARG A 457 1.18 16.73 15.02
CA ARG A 457 0.25 15.77 14.39
C ARG A 457 0.99 14.75 13.53
N LEU A 458 1.94 15.19 12.71
CA LEU A 458 2.77 14.34 11.88
C LEU A 458 3.60 13.37 12.75
N SER A 459 4.24 13.88 13.79
CA SER A 459 4.97 13.06 14.77
C SER A 459 4.09 11.99 15.39
N ARG A 460 2.86 12.33 15.81
CA ARG A 460 1.90 11.37 16.41
C ARG A 460 1.58 10.22 15.47
N LEU A 461 1.30 10.50 14.21
CA LEU A 461 1.02 9.46 13.21
C LEU A 461 2.26 8.63 12.90
N GLU A 462 3.42 9.26 12.75
CA GLU A 462 4.67 8.52 12.51
C GLU A 462 5.05 7.60 13.68
N TRP A 463 4.81 7.98 14.94
CA TRP A 463 5.00 7.09 16.08
C TRP A 463 4.16 5.81 15.99
N GLN A 464 3.00 5.88 15.36
CA GLN A 464 2.11 4.71 15.17
C GLN A 464 2.52 3.85 13.98
N LEU A 465 3.04 4.47 12.92
CA LEU A 465 3.34 3.83 11.65
C LEU A 465 4.83 3.47 11.48
N LYS A 466 5.71 4.44 11.75
CA LYS A 466 7.15 4.40 11.48
C LYS A 466 7.92 5.05 12.63
N PRO A 467 7.93 4.48 13.83
CA PRO A 467 8.51 5.12 15.00
C PRO A 467 10.00 5.45 14.83
N GLN A 468 10.76 4.69 14.01
CA GLN A 468 12.15 5.00 13.67
C GLN A 468 12.31 6.36 12.94
N VAL A 469 11.27 6.83 12.26
CA VAL A 469 11.26 8.12 11.56
C VAL A 469 10.78 9.23 12.50
N ALA A 470 9.82 8.94 13.37
CA ALA A 470 9.20 9.90 14.30
C ALA A 470 10.21 10.58 15.22
N VAL A 471 11.29 9.89 15.58
CA VAL A 471 12.37 10.44 16.44
C VAL A 471 12.95 11.75 15.89
N ARG A 472 12.92 11.99 14.58
CA ARG A 472 13.38 13.23 13.94
C ARG A 472 12.64 14.48 14.43
N HIS A 473 11.39 14.32 14.88
CA HIS A 473 10.56 15.44 15.31
C HIS A 473 10.80 15.89 16.75
N LEU A 474 11.46 15.08 17.58
CA LEU A 474 11.64 15.36 19.00
C LEU A 474 12.40 16.70 19.25
N ARG A 475 13.53 16.90 18.58
CA ARG A 475 14.32 18.12 18.73
C ARG A 475 13.60 19.38 18.21
N PRO A 476 12.95 19.38 17.03
CA PRO A 476 12.09 20.47 16.60
C PRO A 476 10.96 20.77 17.60
N GLN A 477 10.25 19.77 18.11
CA GLN A 477 9.18 19.95 19.10
C GLN A 477 9.68 20.51 20.43
N LEU A 478 10.90 20.19 20.87
CA LEU A 478 11.53 20.85 22.03
C LEU A 478 11.72 22.34 21.81
N ARG A 479 12.07 22.78 20.60
CA ARG A 479 12.14 24.20 20.24
C ARG A 479 10.76 24.84 20.25
N ASP A 480 9.76 24.16 19.67
CA ASP A 480 8.37 24.62 19.68
C ASP A 480 7.83 24.73 21.11
N PHE A 481 8.19 23.80 22.00
CA PHE A 481 7.87 23.91 23.45
C PHE A 481 8.51 25.12 24.08
N THR A 482 9.80 25.39 23.81
CA THR A 482 10.48 26.57 24.39
C THR A 482 9.87 27.88 23.90
N ALA A 483 9.42 27.94 22.65
CA ALA A 483 8.72 29.08 22.06
C ALA A 483 7.27 29.23 22.56
N GLY A 484 6.70 28.21 23.21
CA GLY A 484 5.31 28.25 23.73
C GLY A 484 4.25 27.92 22.67
N HIS A 485 4.61 27.25 21.60
CA HIS A 485 3.72 26.90 20.47
C HIS A 485 3.00 25.55 20.62
N LEU A 486 3.41 24.71 21.60
CA LEU A 486 2.76 23.43 21.86
C LEU A 486 1.62 23.54 22.87
N ASP A 487 0.53 22.85 22.62
CA ASP A 487 -0.56 22.69 23.58
C ASP A 487 -0.26 21.61 24.64
N ARG A 488 -1.19 21.43 25.59
CA ARG A 488 -1.04 20.47 26.70
C ARG A 488 -0.87 19.04 26.24
N ARG A 489 -1.65 18.64 25.23
CA ARG A 489 -1.63 17.30 24.67
C ARG A 489 -0.31 17.04 23.95
N GLU A 490 0.10 17.96 23.10
CA GLU A 490 1.35 17.88 22.35
C GLU A 490 2.58 17.78 23.26
N VAL A 491 2.56 18.52 24.38
CA VAL A 491 3.59 18.43 25.43
C VAL A 491 3.59 17.04 26.09
N SER A 492 2.43 16.47 26.42
CA SER A 492 2.34 15.14 27.03
C SER A 492 2.85 14.04 26.07
N GLU A 493 2.55 14.15 24.79
CA GLU A 493 3.03 13.23 23.77
C GLU A 493 4.53 13.36 23.49
N LEU A 494 5.07 14.59 23.59
CA LEU A 494 6.51 14.84 23.52
C LEU A 494 7.25 14.15 24.69
N VAL A 495 6.69 14.20 25.90
CA VAL A 495 7.23 13.49 27.07
C VAL A 495 7.28 11.97 26.80
N LEU A 496 6.19 11.40 26.28
CA LEU A 496 6.14 9.99 25.93
C LEU A 496 7.17 9.63 24.83
N GLY A 497 7.26 10.45 23.77
CA GLY A 497 8.20 10.24 22.68
C GLY A 497 9.66 10.30 23.13
N LEU A 498 10.04 11.27 23.95
CA LEU A 498 11.38 11.39 24.52
C LEU A 498 11.71 10.19 25.42
N ALA A 499 10.76 9.75 26.21
CA ALA A 499 10.92 8.57 27.06
C ALA A 499 11.10 7.30 26.21
N GLN A 500 10.30 7.10 25.18
CA GLN A 500 10.41 5.94 24.28
C GLN A 500 11.74 5.93 23.50
N ALA A 501 12.18 7.11 23.06
CA ALA A 501 13.48 7.26 22.38
C ALA A 501 14.69 7.08 23.33
N GLY A 502 14.50 7.11 24.65
CA GLY A 502 15.58 7.06 25.62
C GLY A 502 16.33 8.39 25.78
N ALA A 503 15.77 9.51 25.36
CA ALA A 503 16.35 10.84 25.43
C ALA A 503 16.19 11.42 26.85
N LEU A 504 16.89 10.84 27.82
CA LEU A 504 16.68 11.08 29.26
C LEU A 504 17.09 12.48 29.73
N ASP A 505 18.13 13.04 29.14
CA ASP A 505 18.59 14.38 29.47
C ASP A 505 17.57 15.42 29.02
N GLU A 506 17.09 15.30 27.78
CA GLU A 506 16.05 16.16 27.20
C GLU A 506 14.71 15.98 27.94
N LEU A 507 14.36 14.75 28.28
CA LEU A 507 13.16 14.44 29.05
C LEU A 507 13.21 15.12 30.44
N THR A 508 14.33 14.99 31.13
CA THR A 508 14.53 15.57 32.45
C THR A 508 14.49 17.10 32.39
N ALA A 509 15.14 17.68 31.39
CA ALA A 509 15.13 19.12 31.14
C ALA A 509 13.72 19.67 30.83
N LEU A 510 12.96 18.94 29.98
CA LEU A 510 11.58 19.28 29.64
C LEU A 510 10.68 19.28 30.88
N LEU A 511 10.71 18.22 31.67
CA LEU A 511 9.92 18.09 32.90
C LEU A 511 10.30 19.12 33.98
N ASP A 512 11.58 19.45 34.09
CA ASP A 512 12.02 20.51 35.00
C ASP A 512 11.59 21.92 34.56
N ALA A 513 11.61 22.17 33.24
CA ALA A 513 11.06 23.40 32.66
C ALA A 513 9.55 23.51 32.89
N LEU A 514 8.80 22.43 32.75
CA LEU A 514 7.37 22.39 33.08
C LEU A 514 7.12 22.66 34.57
N ARG A 515 7.91 22.05 35.47
CA ARG A 515 7.85 22.33 36.90
C ARG A 515 8.09 23.82 37.21
N THR A 516 9.06 24.42 36.59
CA THR A 516 9.40 25.84 36.77
C THR A 516 8.28 26.76 36.25
N ARG A 517 7.66 26.41 35.11
CA ARG A 517 6.48 27.10 34.57
C ARG A 517 5.26 26.96 35.49
N ALA A 518 5.01 25.78 36.05
CA ALA A 518 3.92 25.51 36.97
C ALA A 518 4.02 26.38 38.22
N HIS A 519 5.21 26.54 38.81
CA HIS A 519 5.45 27.42 39.95
C HIS A 519 5.20 28.91 39.65
N ARG A 520 5.32 29.31 38.39
CA ARG A 520 5.03 30.68 37.94
C ARG A 520 3.58 30.90 37.53
N GLY A 521 2.74 29.88 37.58
CA GLY A 521 1.34 29.94 37.16
C GLY A 521 1.15 30.18 35.65
N ALA A 522 2.13 29.83 34.81
CA ALA A 522 2.16 30.22 33.40
C ALA A 522 2.38 29.03 32.47
N GLY A 523 1.46 28.80 31.55
CA GLY A 523 1.62 28.05 30.34
C GLY A 523 0.94 26.68 30.27
N PRO A 524 0.70 26.16 29.06
CA PRO A 524 0.04 24.88 28.82
C PRO A 524 0.88 23.69 29.33
N GLY A 525 0.22 22.66 29.84
CA GLY A 525 0.86 21.42 30.33
C GLY A 525 1.33 21.46 31.79
N THR A 526 1.23 22.58 32.48
CA THR A 526 1.66 22.73 33.89
C THR A 526 0.78 21.94 34.86
N GLU A 527 -0.49 21.72 34.49
CA GLU A 527 -1.46 20.97 35.31
C GLU A 527 -1.20 19.46 35.23
N ASP A 528 -0.63 18.99 34.14
CA ASP A 528 -0.31 17.56 33.91
C ASP A 528 1.08 17.17 34.43
N ILE A 529 1.85 18.09 35.04
CA ILE A 529 3.24 17.87 35.43
C ILE A 529 3.40 16.69 36.39
N ARG A 530 2.49 16.56 37.35
CA ARG A 530 2.58 15.47 38.34
C ARG A 530 2.36 14.10 37.72
N PRO A 531 1.25 13.86 36.94
CA PRO A 531 1.08 12.59 36.20
C PRO A 531 2.26 12.25 35.31
N LEU A 532 2.80 13.23 34.56
CA LEU A 532 3.91 13.03 33.65
C LEU A 532 5.22 12.66 34.36
N THR A 533 5.54 13.34 35.49
CA THR A 533 6.75 13.04 36.28
C THR A 533 6.65 11.69 36.99
N ASP A 534 5.47 11.35 37.54
CA ASP A 534 5.21 10.07 38.17
C ASP A 534 5.34 8.93 37.16
N TRP A 535 4.73 9.06 35.98
CA TRP A 535 4.86 8.07 34.93
C TRP A 535 6.32 7.91 34.46
N ALA A 536 7.04 9.03 34.20
CA ALA A 536 8.42 9.00 33.76
C ALA A 536 9.37 8.32 34.79
N ALA A 537 9.15 8.60 36.08
CA ALA A 537 9.91 7.95 37.15
C ALA A 537 9.63 6.44 37.23
N MET A 538 8.40 6.00 36.92
CA MET A 538 8.04 4.58 36.87
C MET A 538 8.54 3.91 35.59
N ALA A 539 8.58 4.61 34.48
CA ALA A 539 9.15 4.10 33.22
C ALA A 539 10.67 3.88 33.35
N TYR A 540 11.35 4.70 34.15
CA TYR A 540 12.80 4.66 34.40
C TYR A 540 13.15 4.59 35.89
N PRO A 541 12.89 3.46 36.55
CA PRO A 541 13.03 3.34 37.98
C PRO A 541 14.47 3.50 38.49
N LEU A 542 15.47 3.25 37.67
CA LEU A 542 16.88 3.43 38.03
C LEU A 542 17.42 4.85 37.78
N HIS A 543 16.67 5.72 37.08
CA HIS A 543 17.10 7.08 36.80
C HIS A 543 16.85 8.01 37.98
N THR A 544 17.94 8.37 38.71
CA THR A 544 17.85 9.14 39.95
C THR A 544 17.32 10.55 39.77
N GLY A 545 17.56 11.20 38.63
CA GLY A 545 17.09 12.53 38.30
C GLY A 545 15.56 12.60 38.20
N LEU A 546 14.97 11.71 37.44
CA LEU A 546 13.52 11.63 37.27
C LEU A 546 12.79 11.33 38.59
N ARG A 547 13.33 10.42 39.40
CA ARG A 547 12.79 10.12 40.74
C ARG A 547 12.83 11.33 41.68
N LYS A 548 13.93 12.05 41.75
CA LYS A 548 14.05 13.27 42.56
C LYS A 548 13.07 14.33 42.08
N LEU A 549 12.90 14.49 40.77
CA LEU A 549 11.96 15.42 40.17
C LEU A 549 10.51 15.07 40.54
N ALA A 550 10.11 13.80 40.38
CA ALA A 550 8.78 13.34 40.77
C ALA A 550 8.48 13.58 42.24
N HIS A 551 9.41 13.29 43.16
CA HIS A 551 9.28 13.59 44.59
C HIS A 551 9.13 15.11 44.86
N SER A 552 9.90 15.95 44.17
CA SER A 552 9.79 17.39 44.29
C SER A 552 8.44 17.92 43.82
N VAL A 553 7.92 17.42 42.71
CA VAL A 553 6.61 17.82 42.16
C VAL A 553 5.49 17.31 43.09
N ALA A 554 5.55 16.07 43.56
CA ALA A 554 4.54 15.49 44.45
C ALA A 554 4.44 16.27 45.79
N ALA A 555 5.56 16.79 46.30
CA ALA A 555 5.58 17.61 47.51
C ALA A 555 4.95 19.01 47.30
N ALA A 556 5.04 19.57 46.10
CA ALA A 556 4.55 20.90 45.75
C ALA A 556 3.08 20.91 45.26
N THR A 557 2.60 19.76 44.73
CA THR A 557 1.24 19.63 44.13
C THR A 557 0.53 18.41 44.71
N PRO A 558 -0.10 18.52 45.90
CA PRO A 558 -0.70 17.38 46.61
C PRO A 558 -1.92 16.76 45.89
N GLU A 559 -2.68 17.52 45.12
CA GLU A 559 -3.83 17.03 44.35
C GLU A 559 -3.52 16.99 42.86
N ALA A 560 -3.89 15.85 42.23
CA ALA A 560 -3.79 15.73 40.78
C ALA A 560 -4.92 16.54 40.12
N ALA A 561 -4.58 17.55 39.34
CA ALA A 561 -5.54 18.25 38.52
C ALA A 561 -6.11 17.32 37.42
N PRO A 562 -7.32 17.55 36.90
CA PRO A 562 -7.88 16.76 35.79
C PRO A 562 -6.97 16.83 34.57
N CYS A 563 -6.55 15.68 34.11
CA CYS A 563 -5.64 15.51 33.00
C CYS A 563 -6.36 15.76 31.66
N HIS A 564 -5.70 16.41 30.72
CA HIS A 564 -6.33 16.72 29.42
C HIS A 564 -6.42 15.47 28.50
N ASP A 565 -5.44 14.59 28.56
CA ASP A 565 -5.50 13.32 27.81
C ASP A 565 -6.27 12.27 28.59
N PRO A 566 -7.31 11.62 28.04
CA PRO A 566 -8.15 10.67 28.76
C PRO A 566 -7.42 9.39 29.16
N TRP A 567 -6.33 9.05 28.48
CA TRP A 567 -5.58 7.81 28.69
C TRP A 567 -4.41 7.96 29.69
N LEU A 568 -3.83 9.16 29.79
CA LEU A 568 -2.70 9.41 30.69
C LEU A 568 -3.01 9.08 32.15
N PRO A 569 -4.15 9.45 32.77
CA PRO A 569 -4.48 9.06 34.14
C PRO A 569 -4.52 7.56 34.35
N SER A 570 -5.05 6.82 33.38
CA SER A 570 -5.11 5.37 33.40
C SER A 570 -3.71 4.76 33.36
N ALA A 571 -2.83 5.27 32.48
CA ALA A 571 -1.44 4.83 32.42
C ALA A 571 -0.71 5.06 33.74
N VAL A 572 -0.83 6.25 34.33
CA VAL A 572 -0.19 6.58 35.61
C VAL A 572 -0.71 5.71 36.74
N THR A 573 -2.02 5.53 36.83
CA THR A 573 -2.63 4.73 37.90
C THR A 573 -2.21 3.27 37.82
N LEU A 574 -2.23 2.68 36.63
CA LEU A 574 -1.80 1.29 36.44
C LEU A 574 -0.31 1.12 36.73
N ALA A 575 0.50 2.08 36.31
CA ALA A 575 1.93 2.04 36.58
C ALA A 575 2.22 2.17 38.11
N ASP A 576 1.52 3.05 38.85
CA ASP A 576 1.64 3.19 40.30
C ASP A 576 1.22 1.90 41.04
N ASP A 577 0.11 1.30 40.63
CA ASP A 577 -0.36 0.04 41.22
C ASP A 577 0.64 -1.12 40.95
N LEU A 578 1.24 -1.17 39.75
CA LEU A 578 2.32 -2.13 39.44
C LEU A 578 3.53 -1.95 40.33
N VAL A 579 4.00 -0.73 40.55
CA VAL A 579 5.17 -0.44 41.36
C VAL A 579 4.91 -0.72 42.84
N ARG A 580 3.70 -0.46 43.32
CA ARG A 580 3.32 -0.68 44.74
C ARG A 580 2.81 -2.10 45.06
N GLY A 581 2.66 -2.94 44.03
CA GLY A 581 2.18 -4.32 44.19
C GLY A 581 0.75 -4.45 44.72
N ARG A 582 -0.14 -3.51 44.34
CA ARG A 582 -1.55 -3.51 44.75
C ARG A 582 -2.37 -4.46 43.86
N ASN A 583 -2.02 -5.76 43.90
CA ASN A 583 -2.49 -6.75 42.93
C ASN A 583 -4.01 -6.82 42.74
N ASP A 584 -4.82 -6.73 43.82
CA ASP A 584 -6.28 -6.81 43.71
C ASP A 584 -6.89 -5.62 42.96
N GLN A 585 -6.40 -4.40 43.27
CA GLN A 585 -6.85 -3.17 42.58
C GLN A 585 -6.33 -3.11 41.14
N LEU A 586 -5.08 -3.51 40.97
CA LEU A 586 -4.41 -3.54 39.65
C LEU A 586 -5.16 -4.40 38.65
N THR A 587 -5.52 -5.65 39.04
CA THR A 587 -6.25 -6.58 38.16
C THR A 587 -7.61 -6.01 37.79
N HIS A 588 -8.35 -5.53 38.78
CA HIS A 588 -9.69 -4.97 38.54
C HIS A 588 -9.66 -3.74 37.60
N ARG A 589 -8.71 -2.83 37.81
CA ARG A 589 -8.54 -1.63 36.95
C ARG A 589 -8.11 -2.00 35.53
N ALA A 590 -7.20 -2.96 35.40
CA ALA A 590 -6.78 -3.46 34.11
C ALA A 590 -7.94 -4.07 33.31
N GLU A 591 -8.74 -4.93 33.93
CA GLU A 591 -9.92 -5.50 33.31
C GLU A 591 -10.96 -4.44 32.92
N LEU A 592 -11.24 -3.49 33.81
CA LEU A 592 -12.18 -2.42 33.55
C LEU A 592 -11.73 -1.56 32.34
N LEU A 593 -10.43 -1.23 32.31
CA LEU A 593 -9.84 -0.50 31.19
C LEU A 593 -10.00 -1.28 29.88
N LEU A 594 -9.57 -2.54 29.85
CA LEU A 594 -9.60 -3.36 28.63
C LEU A 594 -11.01 -3.61 28.09
N ARG A 595 -12.02 -3.63 28.93
CA ARG A 595 -13.44 -3.79 28.51
C ARG A 595 -13.94 -2.58 27.75
N THR A 596 -13.50 -1.38 28.06
CA THR A 596 -13.90 -0.11 27.45
C THR A 596 -12.84 0.43 26.47
N PHE A 597 -11.72 -0.29 26.35
CA PHE A 597 -10.56 0.14 25.60
C PHE A 597 -10.80 0.02 24.09
N HIS A 598 -10.39 1.05 23.38
CA HIS A 598 -10.23 1.09 21.93
C HIS A 598 -8.96 1.88 21.60
N LEU A 599 -8.34 1.55 20.48
CA LEU A 599 -7.19 2.29 20.00
C LEU A 599 -7.63 3.63 19.42
N ASP A 600 -6.96 4.69 19.84
CA ASP A 600 -7.27 6.07 19.44
C ASP A 600 -6.04 6.69 18.75
N HIS A 601 -6.13 6.92 17.44
CA HIS A 601 -5.11 7.63 16.68
C HIS A 601 -4.86 9.05 17.19
N GLY A 602 -5.85 9.59 17.86
CA GLY A 602 -5.77 10.90 18.47
C GLY A 602 -4.84 10.95 19.68
N SER A 603 -4.45 9.85 20.33
CA SER A 603 -3.58 9.86 21.52
C SER A 603 -2.56 8.73 21.49
N LEU A 604 -1.28 9.06 21.68
CA LEU A 604 -0.22 8.06 21.87
C LEU A 604 -0.34 7.34 23.23
N TRP A 605 -1.00 7.94 24.22
CA TRP A 605 -1.22 7.37 25.55
C TRP A 605 -2.19 6.19 25.53
N SER A 606 -3.04 6.07 24.50
CA SER A 606 -3.96 4.94 24.37
C SER A 606 -3.20 3.61 24.33
N ALA A 607 -2.23 3.47 23.43
CA ALA A 607 -1.43 2.25 23.33
C ALA A 607 -0.60 1.96 24.59
N GLU A 608 -0.08 3.01 25.27
CA GLU A 608 0.67 2.87 26.52
C GLU A 608 -0.24 2.36 27.63
N SER A 609 -1.45 2.90 27.78
CA SER A 609 -2.42 2.44 28.77
C SER A 609 -2.86 1.01 28.56
N GLY A 610 -3.14 0.63 27.30
CA GLY A 610 -3.47 -0.75 26.95
C GLY A 610 -2.30 -1.72 27.26
N ALA A 611 -1.08 -1.34 26.92
CA ALA A 611 0.12 -2.14 27.20
C ALA A 611 0.33 -2.31 28.72
N LEU A 612 0.12 -1.27 29.51
CA LEU A 612 0.21 -1.35 30.97
C LEU A 612 -0.89 -2.24 31.59
N ALA A 613 -2.11 -2.17 31.05
CA ALA A 613 -3.20 -3.07 31.49
C ALA A 613 -2.88 -4.54 31.22
N LEU A 614 -2.34 -4.84 30.04
CA LEU A 614 -1.89 -6.20 29.69
C LEU A 614 -0.73 -6.68 30.60
N ARG A 615 0.23 -5.79 30.89
CA ARG A 615 1.30 -6.10 31.84
C ARG A 615 0.78 -6.34 33.26
N ALA A 616 -0.25 -5.59 33.68
CA ALA A 616 -0.92 -5.79 34.95
C ALA A 616 -1.51 -7.21 35.05
N LEU A 617 -2.19 -7.69 34.02
CA LEU A 617 -2.70 -9.05 33.95
C LEU A 617 -1.58 -10.11 33.97
N LEU A 618 -0.45 -9.85 33.29
CA LEU A 618 0.72 -10.74 33.37
C LEU A 618 1.27 -10.83 34.78
N HIS A 619 1.34 -9.72 35.50
CA HIS A 619 1.77 -9.68 36.89
C HIS A 619 0.79 -10.41 37.83
N ALA A 620 -0.49 -10.32 37.55
CA ALA A 620 -1.54 -11.06 38.27
C ALA A 620 -1.56 -12.56 37.95
N GLY A 621 -0.67 -13.06 37.09
CA GLY A 621 -0.59 -14.48 36.73
C GLY A 621 -1.70 -14.96 35.78
N ARG A 622 -2.23 -14.07 34.95
CA ARG A 622 -3.34 -14.34 33.98
C ARG A 622 -2.88 -14.29 32.53
N PRO A 623 -1.83 -15.04 32.12
CA PRO A 623 -1.29 -14.94 30.74
C PRO A 623 -2.29 -15.40 29.67
N ASP A 624 -3.21 -16.32 30.00
CA ASP A 624 -4.25 -16.78 29.03
C ASP A 624 -5.13 -15.63 28.54
N GLU A 625 -5.52 -14.74 29.44
CA GLU A 625 -6.34 -13.58 29.08
C GLU A 625 -5.56 -12.56 28.27
N VAL A 626 -4.29 -12.38 28.60
CA VAL A 626 -3.41 -11.49 27.83
C VAL A 626 -3.30 -11.96 26.39
N VAL A 627 -3.19 -13.27 26.14
CA VAL A 627 -3.16 -13.81 24.76
C VAL A 627 -4.42 -13.40 24.00
N VAL A 628 -5.59 -13.59 24.61
CA VAL A 628 -6.88 -13.25 23.97
C VAL A 628 -7.02 -11.75 23.68
N TRP A 629 -6.63 -10.92 24.66
CA TRP A 629 -6.70 -9.46 24.47
C TRP A 629 -5.69 -8.98 23.44
N CYS A 630 -4.47 -9.52 23.41
CA CYS A 630 -3.48 -9.18 22.41
C CYS A 630 -3.95 -9.51 20.99
N GLU A 631 -4.58 -10.67 20.77
CA GLU A 631 -5.14 -11.05 19.46
C GLU A 631 -6.20 -10.06 18.97
N LYS A 632 -7.07 -9.61 19.87
CA LYS A 632 -8.06 -8.58 19.55
C LYS A 632 -7.38 -7.25 19.19
N LEU A 633 -6.44 -6.79 20.02
CA LEU A 633 -5.77 -5.51 19.81
C LEU A 633 -4.81 -5.52 18.62
N GLU A 634 -4.17 -6.65 18.32
CA GLU A 634 -3.39 -6.84 17.09
C GLU A 634 -4.26 -6.65 15.85
N THR A 635 -5.48 -7.23 15.86
CA THR A 635 -6.45 -7.11 14.76
C THR A 635 -6.93 -5.68 14.60
N GLU A 636 -7.23 -5.00 15.70
CA GLU A 636 -7.64 -3.59 15.71
C GLU A 636 -6.50 -2.68 15.21
N ALA A 637 -5.28 -2.87 15.71
CA ALA A 637 -4.10 -2.13 15.26
C ALA A 637 -3.80 -2.34 13.77
N ALA A 638 -4.01 -3.54 13.26
CA ALA A 638 -3.85 -3.84 11.84
C ALA A 638 -4.91 -3.14 10.98
N ALA A 639 -6.17 -3.12 11.43
CA ALA A 639 -7.25 -2.40 10.77
C ALA A 639 -6.98 -0.88 10.70
N HIS A 640 -6.34 -0.34 11.72
CA HIS A 640 -5.90 1.05 11.80
C HIS A 640 -4.53 1.31 11.15
N GLN A 641 -3.91 0.32 10.53
CA GLN A 641 -2.56 0.40 9.96
C GLN A 641 -1.47 0.83 10.97
N ALA A 642 -1.73 0.75 12.27
CA ALA A 642 -0.83 1.19 13.35
C ALA A 642 0.24 0.12 13.65
N VAL A 643 1.22 0.03 12.76
CA VAL A 643 2.27 -1.03 12.74
C VAL A 643 3.05 -1.11 14.05
N ALA A 644 3.38 0.04 14.66
CA ALA A 644 4.09 0.06 15.94
C ALA A 644 3.26 -0.51 17.09
N TRP A 645 1.97 -0.23 17.12
CA TRP A 645 1.05 -0.79 18.12
C TRP A 645 0.86 -2.29 17.92
N GLN A 646 0.68 -2.73 16.68
CA GLN A 646 0.62 -4.15 16.35
C GLN A 646 1.88 -4.89 16.83
N GLY A 647 3.07 -4.33 16.57
CA GLY A 647 4.33 -4.87 17.07
C GLY A 647 4.38 -4.95 18.60
N LYS A 648 3.91 -3.91 19.31
CA LYS A 648 3.86 -3.87 20.78
C LYS A 648 2.96 -4.97 21.35
N PHE A 649 1.78 -5.20 20.78
CA PHE A 649 0.86 -6.26 21.24
C PHE A 649 1.38 -7.66 20.89
N LEU A 650 2.03 -7.85 19.73
CA LEU A 650 2.74 -9.08 19.41
C LEU A 650 3.83 -9.41 20.44
N ALA A 651 4.60 -8.41 20.87
CA ALA A 651 5.64 -8.60 21.88
C ALA A 651 5.07 -8.97 23.26
N LEU A 652 3.96 -8.36 23.67
CA LEU A 652 3.26 -8.70 24.91
C LEU A 652 2.66 -10.10 24.86
N ARG A 653 2.11 -10.51 23.72
CA ARG A 653 1.63 -11.86 23.48
C ARG A 653 2.77 -12.89 23.55
N ALA A 654 3.94 -12.54 22.99
CA ALA A 654 5.13 -13.37 23.12
C ALA A 654 5.54 -13.56 24.58
N GLU A 655 5.49 -12.50 25.40
CA GLU A 655 5.76 -12.57 26.85
C GLU A 655 4.73 -13.45 27.57
N ALA A 656 3.45 -13.38 27.20
CA ALA A 656 2.41 -14.24 27.77
C ALA A 656 2.68 -15.73 27.47
N HIS A 657 2.98 -16.08 26.22
CA HIS A 657 3.36 -17.44 25.85
C HIS A 657 4.64 -17.91 26.53
N LEU A 658 5.62 -17.04 26.71
CA LEU A 658 6.84 -17.37 27.46
C LEU A 658 6.53 -17.72 28.90
N ARG A 659 5.60 -17.02 29.56
CA ARG A 659 5.15 -17.30 30.93
C ARG A 659 4.33 -18.58 31.05
N GLN A 660 3.66 -18.99 29.97
CA GLN A 660 2.98 -20.29 29.88
C GLN A 660 3.95 -21.46 29.59
N GLY A 661 5.22 -21.14 29.25
CA GLY A 661 6.18 -22.13 28.82
C GLY A 661 6.06 -22.56 27.36
N HIS A 662 5.26 -21.88 26.55
CA HIS A 662 5.10 -22.12 25.12
C HIS A 662 6.25 -21.47 24.33
N LEU A 663 7.46 -22.04 24.43
CA LEU A 663 8.70 -21.41 23.99
C LEU A 663 8.77 -21.12 22.48
N ILE A 664 8.26 -22.05 21.67
CA ILE A 664 8.27 -21.90 20.20
C ILE A 664 7.37 -20.71 19.80
N SER A 665 6.15 -20.67 20.31
CA SER A 665 5.21 -19.57 20.03
C SER A 665 5.74 -18.23 20.52
N ALA A 666 6.34 -18.20 21.72
CA ALA A 666 6.95 -16.98 22.26
C ALA A 666 8.09 -16.46 21.38
N HIS A 667 8.99 -17.36 20.94
CA HIS A 667 10.08 -17.00 20.04
C HIS A 667 9.58 -16.47 18.70
N ASP A 668 8.64 -17.19 18.07
CA ASP A 668 8.14 -16.84 16.73
C ASP A 668 7.38 -15.51 16.74
N LEU A 669 6.58 -15.24 17.77
CA LEU A 669 5.88 -13.97 17.96
C LEU A 669 6.84 -12.80 18.19
N ALA A 670 7.87 -13.00 19.05
CA ALA A 670 8.90 -11.97 19.26
C ALA A 670 9.70 -11.68 17.96
N ALA A 671 10.05 -12.71 17.21
CA ALA A 671 10.71 -12.55 15.91
C ALA A 671 9.82 -11.81 14.90
N ARG A 672 8.54 -12.15 14.82
CA ARG A 672 7.57 -11.44 13.98
C ARG A 672 7.42 -9.97 14.38
N ALA A 673 7.38 -9.68 15.69
CA ALA A 673 7.32 -8.31 16.18
C ALA A 673 8.54 -7.49 15.72
N MET A 674 9.75 -8.07 15.77
CA MET A 674 10.99 -7.42 15.30
C MET A 674 11.09 -7.28 13.76
N VAL A 675 10.41 -8.13 13.00
CA VAL A 675 10.29 -7.98 11.54
C VAL A 675 9.31 -6.86 11.20
N LEU A 676 8.20 -6.78 11.92
CA LEU A 676 7.15 -5.79 11.70
C LEU A 676 7.63 -4.37 12.05
N VAL A 677 8.30 -4.23 13.18
CA VAL A 677 8.94 -2.98 13.63
C VAL A 677 10.45 -3.19 13.64
N PRO A 678 11.23 -2.47 12.83
CA PRO A 678 12.68 -2.62 12.82
C PRO A 678 13.29 -2.21 14.17
N PRO A 679 14.46 -2.73 14.56
CA PRO A 679 15.06 -2.49 15.89
C PRO A 679 15.15 -1.02 16.28
N GLN A 680 15.39 -0.12 15.32
CA GLN A 680 15.47 1.33 15.54
C GLN A 680 14.12 1.96 15.91
N GLY A 681 13.01 1.28 15.58
CA GLY A 681 11.65 1.77 15.89
C GLY A 681 11.16 1.40 17.29
N TRP A 682 11.86 0.51 18.00
CA TRP A 682 11.46 0.06 19.34
C TRP A 682 11.90 1.00 20.46
N GLY A 683 12.94 1.79 20.23
CA GLY A 683 13.53 2.58 21.30
C GLY A 683 13.90 1.71 22.50
N ILE A 684 13.47 2.10 23.69
CA ILE A 684 13.75 1.33 24.93
C ILE A 684 12.96 0.02 25.04
N ASP A 685 11.82 -0.09 24.35
CA ASP A 685 10.99 -1.30 24.38
C ASP A 685 11.73 -2.49 23.71
N LEU A 686 12.77 -2.22 22.91
CA LEU A 686 13.62 -3.24 22.29
C LEU A 686 14.20 -4.21 23.33
N ALA A 687 14.58 -3.72 24.51
CA ALA A 687 15.10 -4.55 25.59
C ALA A 687 14.08 -5.60 26.07
N GLY A 688 12.77 -5.25 26.07
CA GLY A 688 11.71 -6.21 26.44
C GLY A 688 11.52 -7.31 25.40
N VAL A 689 11.46 -6.92 24.12
CA VAL A 689 11.27 -7.87 23.01
C VAL A 689 12.46 -8.81 22.88
N LEU A 690 13.69 -8.26 22.90
CA LEU A 690 14.91 -9.07 22.89
C LEU A 690 15.00 -9.98 24.11
N GLY A 691 14.64 -9.48 25.31
CA GLY A 691 14.59 -10.31 26.52
C GLY A 691 13.68 -11.51 26.35
N CYS A 692 12.50 -11.33 25.76
CA CYS A 692 11.59 -12.43 25.46
C CYS A 692 12.21 -13.43 24.46
N ALA A 693 12.76 -12.93 23.34
CA ALA A 693 13.38 -13.77 22.31
C ALA A 693 14.60 -14.55 22.83
N ILE A 694 15.50 -13.90 23.60
CA ILE A 694 16.68 -14.52 24.22
C ILE A 694 16.25 -15.64 25.15
N LEU A 695 15.30 -15.37 26.03
CA LEU A 695 14.89 -16.35 27.05
C LEU A 695 14.16 -17.54 26.39
N ALA A 696 13.29 -17.30 25.42
CA ALA A 696 12.59 -18.34 24.66
C ALA A 696 13.59 -19.22 23.88
N ALA A 697 14.55 -18.63 23.19
CA ALA A 697 15.58 -19.34 22.44
C ALA A 697 16.51 -20.14 23.38
N THR A 698 16.94 -19.55 24.51
CA THR A 698 17.77 -20.22 25.51
C THR A 698 17.05 -21.43 26.10
N ARG A 699 15.79 -21.27 26.53
CA ARG A 699 14.99 -22.33 27.14
C ARG A 699 14.58 -23.42 26.15
N SER A 700 14.52 -23.13 24.84
CA SER A 700 14.33 -24.16 23.81
C SER A 700 15.62 -24.84 23.36
N GLY A 701 16.80 -24.42 23.90
CA GLY A 701 18.11 -24.97 23.53
C GLY A 701 18.71 -24.41 22.25
N ARG A 702 18.10 -23.37 21.65
CA ARG A 702 18.57 -22.70 20.42
C ARG A 702 19.61 -21.61 20.72
N LEU A 703 20.75 -22.03 21.29
CA LEU A 703 21.75 -21.09 21.82
C LEU A 703 22.38 -20.18 20.78
N GLU A 704 22.58 -20.66 19.53
CA GLU A 704 23.07 -19.82 18.42
C GLU A 704 22.09 -18.68 18.04
N GLN A 705 20.79 -18.94 18.15
CA GLN A 705 19.80 -17.89 17.94
C GLN A 705 19.77 -16.90 19.11
N ALA A 706 19.87 -17.39 20.34
CA ALA A 706 19.96 -16.55 21.53
C ALA A 706 21.18 -15.62 21.43
N GLU A 707 22.33 -16.13 20.98
CA GLU A 707 23.55 -15.35 20.78
C GLU A 707 23.34 -14.18 19.81
N LYS A 708 22.68 -14.42 18.67
CA LYS A 708 22.35 -13.38 17.69
C LYS A 708 21.52 -12.25 18.33
N TYR A 709 20.56 -12.58 19.19
CA TYR A 709 19.77 -11.57 19.89
C TYR A 709 20.57 -10.84 20.98
N VAL A 710 21.44 -11.54 21.72
CA VAL A 710 22.32 -10.91 22.71
C VAL A 710 23.34 -9.96 22.06
N ALA A 711 23.79 -10.28 20.84
CA ALA A 711 24.72 -9.44 20.07
C ALA A 711 24.06 -8.18 19.49
N GLN A 712 22.74 -8.09 19.46
CA GLN A 712 22.07 -6.88 18.98
C GLN A 712 22.30 -5.70 19.94
N PRO A 713 22.72 -4.54 19.43
CA PRO A 713 22.91 -3.37 20.26
C PRO A 713 21.57 -2.85 20.78
N ILE A 714 21.52 -2.58 22.08
CA ILE A 714 20.38 -1.91 22.73
C ILE A 714 20.83 -0.53 23.21
N PRO A 715 19.93 0.47 23.23
CA PRO A 715 20.24 1.76 23.87
C PRO A 715 20.62 1.54 25.34
N GLU A 716 21.69 2.17 25.80
CA GLU A 716 22.14 2.06 27.22
C GLU A 716 21.01 2.45 28.18
N GLN A 717 20.23 3.45 27.83
CA GLN A 717 19.09 3.96 28.59
C GLN A 717 18.01 2.91 28.79
N ALA A 718 17.90 1.93 27.89
CA ALA A 718 16.96 0.82 28.03
C ALA A 718 17.26 -0.04 29.26
N LEU A 719 18.52 -0.10 29.71
CA LEU A 719 18.92 -0.77 30.94
C LEU A 719 18.48 -0.06 32.23
N TYR A 720 18.12 1.21 32.14
CA TYR A 720 17.56 1.98 33.28
C TYR A 720 16.02 1.93 33.27
N SER A 721 15.42 1.49 32.18
CA SER A 721 13.98 1.40 32.00
C SER A 721 13.38 0.17 32.66
N ARG A 722 12.06 0.14 32.79
CA ARG A 722 11.29 -1.03 33.26
C ARG A 722 11.58 -2.33 32.48
N HIS A 723 12.07 -2.24 31.25
CA HIS A 723 12.42 -3.38 30.39
C HIS A 723 13.83 -3.93 30.68
N GLY A 724 14.68 -3.15 31.35
CA GLY A 724 16.06 -3.54 31.66
C GLY A 724 16.16 -4.80 32.49
N ALA A 725 15.30 -4.94 33.50
CA ALA A 725 15.27 -6.15 34.35
C ALA A 725 14.95 -7.41 33.52
N HIS A 726 13.98 -7.36 32.61
CA HIS A 726 13.62 -8.48 31.72
C HIS A 726 14.79 -8.90 30.82
N TYR A 727 15.43 -7.91 30.20
CA TYR A 727 16.59 -8.16 29.34
C TYR A 727 17.77 -8.76 30.08
N LEU A 728 18.13 -8.16 31.22
CA LEU A 728 19.24 -8.65 32.05
C LEU A 728 18.96 -10.08 32.57
N HIS A 729 17.73 -10.35 32.98
CA HIS A 729 17.33 -11.68 33.42
C HIS A 729 17.46 -12.71 32.29
N ALA A 730 17.01 -12.37 31.08
CA ALA A 730 17.11 -13.24 29.90
C ALA A 730 18.57 -13.49 29.51
N ARG A 731 19.40 -12.43 29.48
CA ARG A 731 20.83 -12.54 29.20
C ARG A 731 21.57 -13.33 30.25
N GLY A 732 21.20 -13.18 31.52
CA GLY A 732 21.73 -13.98 32.63
C GLY A 732 21.46 -15.48 32.43
N HIS A 733 20.25 -15.87 32.03
CA HIS A 733 19.94 -17.27 31.72
C HIS A 733 20.70 -17.78 30.49
N TYR A 734 20.89 -16.96 29.45
CA TYR A 734 21.74 -17.33 28.32
C TYR A 734 23.19 -17.55 28.74
N ARG A 735 23.76 -16.66 29.56
CA ARG A 735 25.12 -16.80 30.10
C ARG A 735 25.27 -18.04 30.99
N LEU A 736 24.24 -18.36 31.80
CA LEU A 736 24.23 -19.58 32.60
C LEU A 736 24.21 -20.82 31.71
N ALA A 737 23.39 -20.83 30.65
CA ALA A 737 23.30 -21.95 29.73
C ALA A 737 24.58 -22.12 28.87
N THR A 738 25.38 -21.07 28.70
CA THR A 738 26.68 -21.07 28.00
C THR A 738 27.88 -21.19 28.96
N HIS A 739 27.66 -21.66 30.19
CA HIS A 739 28.70 -21.93 31.22
C HIS A 739 29.49 -20.69 31.67
N HIS A 740 28.83 -19.51 31.73
CA HIS A 740 29.39 -18.27 32.26
C HIS A 740 28.68 -17.83 33.57
N PRO A 741 28.75 -18.60 34.65
CA PRO A 741 27.92 -18.36 35.83
C PRO A 741 28.26 -17.05 36.57
N GLN A 742 29.53 -16.56 36.56
CA GLN A 742 29.88 -15.26 37.15
C GLN A 742 29.21 -14.10 36.41
N ALA A 743 29.21 -14.11 35.07
CA ALA A 743 28.57 -13.11 34.28
C ALA A 743 27.03 -13.16 34.37
N ALA A 744 26.48 -14.37 34.50
CA ALA A 744 25.06 -14.59 34.78
C ALA A 744 24.65 -14.00 36.13
N LEU A 745 25.43 -14.27 37.16
CA LEU A 745 25.22 -13.74 38.52
C LEU A 745 25.24 -12.21 38.54
N ALA A 746 26.18 -11.58 37.83
CA ALA A 746 26.23 -10.12 37.70
C ALA A 746 24.95 -9.55 37.10
N ASP A 747 24.40 -10.19 36.04
CA ASP A 747 23.12 -9.77 35.41
C ASP A 747 21.94 -9.97 36.38
N PHE A 748 21.85 -11.10 37.11
CA PHE A 748 20.76 -11.33 38.06
C PHE A 748 20.82 -10.38 39.25
N LEU A 749 22.00 -10.08 39.78
CA LEU A 749 22.18 -9.07 40.83
C LEU A 749 21.83 -7.67 40.37
N ALA A 750 22.13 -7.36 39.10
CA ALA A 750 21.69 -6.09 38.48
C ALA A 750 20.16 -5.99 38.43
N CYS A 751 19.42 -7.06 38.16
CA CYS A 751 17.96 -7.08 38.27
C CYS A 751 17.50 -6.75 39.71
N GLY A 752 18.25 -7.12 40.73
CA GLY A 752 17.92 -6.80 42.13
C GLY A 752 17.81 -5.31 42.43
N ARG A 753 18.60 -4.49 41.74
CA ARG A 753 18.53 -3.01 41.89
C ARG A 753 17.17 -2.42 41.46
N PHE A 754 16.50 -3.02 40.51
CA PHE A 754 15.12 -2.65 40.15
C PHE A 754 14.14 -2.98 41.29
N ALA A 755 14.27 -4.15 41.92
CA ALA A 755 13.41 -4.58 43.02
C ALA A 755 13.58 -3.70 44.28
N GLU A 756 14.75 -3.12 44.51
CA GLU A 756 15.00 -2.17 45.62
C GLU A 756 14.33 -0.82 45.38
N THR A 757 14.17 -0.40 44.10
CA THR A 757 13.51 0.86 43.76
C THR A 757 11.99 0.72 43.69
N TRP A 758 11.49 -0.48 43.38
CA TRP A 758 10.08 -0.80 43.42
C TRP A 758 9.70 -1.30 44.80
N GLN A 759 9.00 -0.51 45.57
CA GLN A 759 8.66 -0.76 46.98
C GLN A 759 7.63 -1.90 47.20
N ALA A 760 7.37 -2.73 46.19
CA ALA A 760 6.35 -3.76 46.26
C ALA A 760 6.88 -5.02 46.95
N PRO A 761 6.41 -5.35 48.17
CA PRO A 761 6.71 -6.63 48.80
C PRO A 761 6.08 -7.75 47.98
N GLY A 762 6.90 -8.62 47.40
CA GLY A 762 6.44 -9.77 46.62
C GLY A 762 6.27 -9.63 45.14
N ALA A 763 6.36 -8.46 44.57
CA ALA A 763 6.31 -8.22 43.13
C ALA A 763 7.71 -8.12 42.52
N ASP A 764 8.44 -9.25 42.51
CA ASP A 764 9.62 -9.31 41.67
C ASP A 764 9.20 -9.32 40.22
N VAL A 765 9.57 -8.28 39.48
CA VAL A 765 9.36 -8.18 38.03
C VAL A 765 9.92 -9.43 37.34
N VAL A 766 11.02 -9.94 37.86
CA VAL A 766 11.66 -11.19 37.47
C VAL A 766 12.16 -11.91 38.74
N PRO A 767 12.17 -13.25 38.81
CA PRO A 767 12.60 -13.99 39.98
C PRO A 767 14.13 -14.02 40.13
N TRP A 768 14.75 -12.83 40.24
CA TRP A 768 16.18 -12.65 40.18
C TRP A 768 16.95 -13.35 41.28
N ARG A 769 16.40 -13.40 42.53
CA ARG A 769 17.05 -14.10 43.66
C ARG A 769 17.13 -15.58 43.42
N THR A 770 16.09 -16.19 42.90
CA THR A 770 16.06 -17.60 42.51
C THR A 770 17.06 -17.90 41.40
N SER A 771 17.11 -17.03 40.37
CA SER A 771 18.05 -17.18 39.28
C SER A 771 19.51 -16.93 39.71
N ALA A 772 19.75 -15.97 40.61
CA ALA A 772 21.05 -15.75 41.19
C ALA A 772 21.50 -16.92 42.07
N ALA A 773 20.57 -17.58 42.79
CA ALA A 773 20.84 -18.79 43.54
C ALA A 773 21.22 -19.96 42.62
N GLU A 774 20.58 -20.13 41.45
CA GLU A 774 20.98 -21.08 40.42
C GLU A 774 22.43 -20.81 39.92
N ALA A 775 22.76 -19.53 39.71
CA ALA A 775 24.11 -19.14 39.30
C ALA A 775 25.18 -19.37 40.37
N TRP A 776 24.81 -19.24 41.66
CA TRP A 776 25.69 -19.64 42.80
C TRP A 776 25.85 -21.14 42.88
N LEU A 777 24.79 -21.92 42.69
CA LEU A 777 24.87 -23.38 42.60
C LEU A 777 25.79 -23.86 41.49
N ALA A 778 25.74 -23.19 40.33
CA ALA A 778 26.65 -23.49 39.22
C ALA A 778 28.13 -23.16 39.52
N GLN A 779 28.40 -22.45 40.61
CA GLN A 779 29.74 -22.12 41.12
C GLN A 779 30.05 -22.90 42.41
N ASP A 780 29.24 -23.93 42.78
CA ASP A 780 29.34 -24.76 43.98
C ASP A 780 29.19 -24.02 45.34
N ASP A 781 28.72 -22.75 45.34
CA ASP A 781 28.45 -21.97 46.54
C ASP A 781 27.01 -22.18 47.05
N GLN A 782 26.81 -23.28 47.73
CA GLN A 782 25.51 -23.68 48.29
C GLN A 782 25.01 -22.72 49.40
N GLU A 783 25.92 -22.09 50.18
CA GLU A 783 25.52 -21.21 51.28
C GLU A 783 24.94 -19.88 50.75
N GLN A 784 25.54 -19.30 49.72
CA GLN A 784 24.99 -18.08 49.09
C GLN A 784 23.65 -18.37 48.41
N ALA A 785 23.56 -19.52 47.71
CA ALA A 785 22.31 -19.95 47.08
C ALA A 785 21.19 -20.10 48.14
N LYS A 786 21.47 -20.75 49.24
CA LYS A 786 20.53 -20.99 50.34
C LYS A 786 20.10 -19.70 51.04
N ARG A 787 21.01 -18.72 51.18
CA ARG A 787 20.71 -17.40 51.71
C ARG A 787 19.69 -16.69 50.83
N LEU A 788 19.95 -16.57 49.53
CA LEU A 788 19.07 -15.88 48.60
C LEU A 788 17.67 -16.51 48.49
N VAL A 789 17.61 -17.84 48.44
CA VAL A 789 16.30 -18.53 48.40
C VAL A 789 15.51 -18.32 49.68
N ARG A 790 16.14 -18.34 50.84
CA ARG A 790 15.46 -18.05 52.11
C ARG A 790 14.99 -16.61 52.19
N GLU A 791 15.79 -15.66 51.76
CA GLU A 791 15.39 -14.26 51.64
C GLU A 791 14.18 -14.09 50.70
N GLN A 792 14.16 -14.81 49.57
CA GLN A 792 13.03 -14.81 48.65
C GLN A 792 11.76 -15.37 49.31
N MET A 793 11.88 -16.54 49.96
CA MET A 793 10.76 -17.21 50.64
C MET A 793 10.16 -16.33 51.75
N ALA A 794 11.00 -15.60 52.51
CA ALA A 794 10.54 -14.70 53.57
C ALA A 794 9.77 -13.47 53.05
N ARG A 795 9.98 -13.08 51.81
CA ARG A 795 9.33 -11.94 51.18
C ARG A 795 8.02 -12.30 50.46
N LEU A 796 7.78 -13.59 50.19
CA LEU A 796 6.58 -14.03 49.49
C LEU A 796 5.34 -13.97 50.39
N LEU A 797 4.27 -13.40 49.85
CA LEU A 797 2.96 -13.44 50.50
C LEU A 797 2.47 -14.89 50.65
N PRO A 798 1.67 -15.19 51.68
CA PRO A 798 1.04 -16.51 51.82
C PRO A 798 0.17 -16.85 50.59
N GLY A 799 0.23 -18.08 50.14
CA GLY A 799 -0.59 -18.58 49.02
C GLY A 799 0.23 -19.17 47.89
N PRO A 800 -0.46 -19.76 46.89
CA PRO A 800 0.18 -20.34 45.73
C PRO A 800 0.69 -19.20 44.82
N SER A 801 1.94 -19.31 44.39
CA SER A 801 2.49 -18.39 43.40
C SER A 801 3.60 -19.08 42.61
N ARG A 802 3.76 -18.64 41.34
CA ARG A 802 4.83 -19.10 40.45
C ARG A 802 6.21 -18.94 41.11
N THR A 803 6.49 -17.77 41.69
CA THR A 803 7.76 -17.47 42.34
C THR A 803 8.02 -18.38 43.55
N ARG A 804 6.97 -18.78 44.30
CA ARG A 804 7.08 -19.76 45.39
C ARG A 804 7.48 -21.13 44.86
N GLY A 805 6.88 -21.58 43.76
CA GLY A 805 7.21 -22.84 43.09
C GLY A 805 8.68 -22.88 42.63
N LEU A 806 9.16 -21.82 41.98
CA LEU A 806 10.57 -21.68 41.60
C LEU A 806 11.51 -21.69 42.82
N SER A 807 11.15 -20.96 43.87
CA SER A 807 11.95 -20.91 45.13
C SER A 807 12.03 -22.24 45.83
N LEU A 808 10.91 -22.99 45.87
CA LEU A 808 10.88 -24.34 46.46
C LEU A 808 11.74 -25.32 45.68
N ARG A 809 11.74 -25.25 44.35
CA ARG A 809 12.61 -26.05 43.49
C ARG A 809 14.10 -25.80 43.79
N THR A 810 14.49 -24.52 43.83
CA THR A 810 15.88 -24.14 44.14
C THR A 810 16.25 -24.46 45.61
N LEU A 811 15.29 -24.33 46.53
CA LEU A 811 15.48 -24.72 47.94
C LEU A 811 15.72 -26.23 48.06
N ALA A 812 15.05 -27.05 47.28
CA ALA A 812 15.25 -28.50 47.26
C ALA A 812 16.68 -28.84 46.82
N ALA A 813 17.24 -28.12 45.83
CA ALA A 813 18.62 -28.35 45.37
C ALA A 813 19.68 -28.18 46.50
N VAL A 814 19.45 -27.23 47.42
CA VAL A 814 20.36 -26.97 48.57
C VAL A 814 19.93 -27.70 49.84
N SER A 815 18.94 -28.57 49.76
CA SER A 815 18.42 -29.34 50.91
C SER A 815 18.96 -30.77 50.97
N ARG A 816 18.86 -31.42 52.15
CA ARG A 816 19.23 -32.86 52.34
C ARG A 816 18.39 -33.73 51.39
N VAL A 817 18.96 -34.78 50.83
CA VAL A 817 18.36 -35.71 49.88
C VAL A 817 16.98 -36.21 50.32
N THR A 818 16.82 -36.57 51.56
CA THR A 818 15.58 -37.09 52.16
C THR A 818 14.43 -36.05 52.17
N ARG A 819 14.72 -34.73 52.05
CA ARG A 819 13.75 -33.66 52.11
C ARG A 819 13.36 -33.15 50.71
N ARG A 820 14.17 -33.49 49.73
CA ARG A 820 13.97 -33.01 48.33
C ARG A 820 12.62 -33.42 47.73
N PRO A 821 12.17 -34.72 47.86
CA PRO A 821 10.90 -35.13 47.26
C PRO A 821 9.70 -34.34 47.78
N GLN A 822 9.65 -34.02 49.08
CA GLN A 822 8.57 -33.23 49.66
C GLN A 822 8.54 -31.82 49.11
N LEU A 823 9.69 -31.11 49.12
CA LEU A 823 9.80 -29.74 48.62
C LEU A 823 9.46 -29.65 47.11
N LEU A 824 9.92 -30.63 46.34
CA LEU A 824 9.66 -30.67 44.89
C LEU A 824 8.22 -31.05 44.58
N THR A 825 7.55 -31.87 45.41
CA THR A 825 6.12 -32.13 45.25
C THR A 825 5.32 -30.84 45.46
N GLU A 826 5.63 -30.08 46.52
CA GLU A 826 5.02 -28.77 46.78
C GLU A 826 5.32 -27.78 45.63
N ALA A 827 6.55 -27.75 45.11
CA ALA A 827 6.92 -26.93 43.95
C ALA A 827 6.11 -27.29 42.69
N VAL A 828 5.92 -28.58 42.39
CA VAL A 828 5.13 -29.11 41.30
C VAL A 828 3.67 -28.64 41.38
N ASP A 829 3.07 -28.72 42.60
CA ASP A 829 1.68 -28.27 42.80
C ASP A 829 1.56 -26.76 42.54
N MET A 830 2.46 -25.93 43.05
CA MET A 830 2.46 -24.49 42.84
C MET A 830 2.64 -24.12 41.34
N LEU A 831 3.57 -24.80 40.66
CA LEU A 831 3.86 -24.52 39.26
C LEU A 831 2.74 -25.00 38.31
N LYS A 832 2.07 -26.09 38.67
CA LYS A 832 0.90 -26.56 37.93
C LYS A 832 -0.24 -25.54 37.96
N ASP A 833 -0.50 -24.95 39.14
CA ASP A 833 -1.54 -23.93 39.28
C ASP A 833 -1.20 -22.60 38.57
N SER A 834 0.11 -22.31 38.40
CA SER A 834 0.58 -21.10 37.70
C SER A 834 0.53 -21.17 36.16
N GLY A 835 0.35 -22.37 35.59
CA GLY A 835 0.30 -22.60 34.16
C GLY A 835 1.65 -22.48 33.43
N ASP A 836 2.79 -22.42 34.13
CA ASP A 836 4.13 -22.40 33.50
C ASP A 836 4.61 -23.82 33.22
N ASP A 837 4.31 -24.34 32.05
CA ASP A 837 4.59 -25.72 31.65
C ASP A 837 6.10 -25.99 31.54
N TYR A 838 6.93 -25.00 31.22
CA TYR A 838 8.38 -25.16 31.18
C TYR A 838 8.99 -25.36 32.57
N GLU A 839 8.66 -24.49 33.53
CA GLU A 839 9.16 -24.61 34.90
C GLU A 839 8.55 -25.81 35.64
N LEU A 840 7.31 -26.18 35.30
CA LEU A 840 6.70 -27.41 35.77
C LEU A 840 7.47 -28.65 35.28
N ALA A 841 7.88 -28.64 33.97
CA ALA A 841 8.69 -29.74 33.44
C ALA A 841 10.04 -29.87 34.20
N ARG A 842 10.73 -28.74 34.44
CA ARG A 842 11.97 -28.72 35.23
C ARG A 842 11.77 -29.28 36.66
N ALA A 843 10.72 -28.84 37.35
CA ALA A 843 10.42 -29.32 38.70
C ALA A 843 10.09 -30.82 38.70
N LEU A 844 9.41 -31.34 37.69
CA LEU A 844 9.14 -32.77 37.54
C LEU A 844 10.42 -33.57 37.26
N ILE A 845 11.38 -33.04 36.48
CA ILE A 845 12.69 -33.66 36.26
C ILE A 845 13.42 -33.77 37.61
N ASP A 846 13.55 -32.66 38.35
CA ASP A 846 14.19 -32.63 39.64
C ASP A 846 13.51 -33.58 40.64
N LEU A 847 12.18 -33.67 40.63
CA LEU A 847 11.41 -34.60 41.48
C LEU A 847 11.67 -36.06 41.08
N SER A 848 11.80 -36.35 39.80
CA SER A 848 12.13 -37.69 39.33
C SER A 848 13.53 -38.16 39.82
N ILE A 849 14.51 -37.24 39.76
CA ILE A 849 15.86 -37.46 40.28
C ILE A 849 15.81 -37.66 41.79
N ALA A 850 15.07 -36.83 42.53
CA ALA A 850 14.94 -36.96 43.97
C ALA A 850 14.30 -38.28 44.43
N PHE A 851 13.32 -38.81 43.68
CA PHE A 851 12.75 -40.13 43.89
C PHE A 851 13.77 -41.25 43.60
N LYS A 852 14.56 -41.10 42.55
CA LYS A 852 15.64 -42.06 42.22
C LYS A 852 16.68 -42.10 43.33
N ASP A 853 17.11 -40.96 43.85
CA ASP A 853 18.10 -40.80 44.91
C ASP A 853 17.58 -41.40 46.26
N THR A 854 16.28 -41.39 46.51
CA THR A 854 15.64 -41.98 47.67
C THR A 854 15.21 -43.45 47.49
N GLY A 855 15.52 -44.05 46.31
CA GLY A 855 15.23 -45.46 46.03
C GLY A 855 13.85 -45.73 45.47
N ASP A 856 12.98 -44.76 45.32
CA ASP A 856 11.62 -44.90 44.74
C ASP A 856 11.63 -44.89 43.21
N GLN A 857 12.14 -45.96 42.63
CA GLN A 857 12.25 -46.11 41.16
C GLN A 857 10.90 -46.06 40.44
N ARG A 858 9.81 -46.48 41.07
CA ARG A 858 8.49 -46.49 40.49
C ARG A 858 7.96 -45.09 40.28
N ASN A 859 8.01 -44.26 41.30
CA ASN A 859 7.58 -42.86 41.20
C ASN A 859 8.56 -42.05 40.35
N ALA A 860 9.88 -42.31 40.41
CA ALA A 860 10.87 -41.69 39.56
C ALA A 860 10.49 -41.83 38.05
N ARG A 861 10.26 -43.07 37.58
CA ARG A 861 9.89 -43.32 36.17
C ARG A 861 8.55 -42.67 35.77
N ARG A 862 7.54 -42.72 36.64
CA ARG A 862 6.24 -42.12 36.37
C ARG A 862 6.33 -40.61 36.20
N VAL A 863 7.10 -39.96 37.07
CA VAL A 863 7.28 -38.49 37.04
C VAL A 863 8.16 -38.08 35.88
N ALA A 864 9.24 -38.81 35.58
CA ALA A 864 10.11 -38.58 34.41
C ALA A 864 9.33 -38.61 33.08
N HIS A 865 8.46 -39.60 32.95
CA HIS A 865 7.65 -39.73 31.76
C HIS A 865 6.70 -38.53 31.58
N ARG A 866 6.08 -38.06 32.66
CA ARG A 866 5.26 -36.86 32.65
C ARG A 866 6.07 -35.62 32.30
N ALA A 867 7.30 -35.51 32.87
CA ALA A 867 8.22 -34.41 32.56
C ALA A 867 8.59 -34.40 31.07
N TRP A 868 8.89 -35.56 30.50
CA TRP A 868 9.26 -35.70 29.08
C TRP A 868 8.14 -35.22 28.12
N HIS A 869 6.90 -35.63 28.38
CA HIS A 869 5.76 -35.18 27.58
C HIS A 869 5.55 -33.68 27.65
N LEU A 870 5.70 -33.12 28.86
CA LEU A 870 5.55 -31.68 29.05
C LEU A 870 6.68 -30.89 28.36
N ALA A 871 7.95 -31.37 28.54
CA ALA A 871 9.13 -30.81 27.88
C ALA A 871 8.99 -30.83 26.35
N LYS A 872 8.41 -31.90 25.79
CA LYS A 872 8.13 -32.01 24.34
C LYS A 872 7.08 -31.01 23.90
N GLN A 873 6.03 -30.76 24.66
CA GLN A 873 4.99 -29.79 24.36
C GLN A 873 5.50 -28.36 24.41
N THR A 874 6.42 -28.05 25.34
CA THR A 874 7.03 -26.70 25.41
C THR A 874 8.09 -26.44 24.34
N GLY A 875 8.59 -27.49 23.66
CA GLY A 875 9.68 -27.40 22.71
C GLY A 875 11.07 -27.33 23.32
N ALA A 876 11.21 -27.72 24.60
CA ALA A 876 12.49 -27.73 25.33
C ALA A 876 13.21 -29.06 25.11
N GLU A 877 13.91 -29.27 24.02
CA GLU A 877 14.57 -30.52 23.65
C GLU A 877 15.61 -30.97 24.66
N HIS A 878 16.32 -30.06 25.32
CA HIS A 878 17.29 -30.40 26.34
C HIS A 878 16.62 -31.04 27.56
N LEU A 879 15.44 -30.56 27.98
CA LEU A 879 14.67 -31.14 29.04
C LEU A 879 14.15 -32.55 28.71
N CYS A 880 13.85 -32.80 27.43
CA CYS A 880 13.49 -34.14 26.94
C CYS A 880 14.65 -35.13 27.16
N ARG A 881 15.88 -34.70 26.93
CA ARG A 881 17.09 -35.52 27.17
C ARG A 881 17.35 -35.72 28.65
N GLU A 882 17.17 -34.71 29.47
CA GLU A 882 17.32 -34.79 30.92
C GLU A 882 16.25 -35.70 31.57
N ALA A 883 15.02 -35.69 31.05
CA ALA A 883 13.92 -36.50 31.52
C ALA A 883 14.07 -37.99 31.13
N ALA A 884 14.92 -38.34 30.19
CA ALA A 884 15.17 -39.72 29.77
C ALA A 884 16.07 -40.41 30.77
N LEU A 885 15.50 -41.15 31.74
CA LEU A 885 16.21 -41.85 32.83
C LEU A 885 17.01 -43.07 32.38
N ASP A 886 16.75 -43.62 31.23
CA ASP A 886 17.51 -44.72 30.59
C ASP A 886 17.76 -44.32 29.12
N PRO A 887 18.94 -44.64 28.53
CA PRO A 887 19.16 -44.44 27.09
C PRO A 887 18.08 -45.20 26.31
N ILE A 888 17.24 -44.48 25.59
CA ILE A 888 16.26 -45.09 24.69
C ILE A 888 17.06 -45.80 23.59
N ASP A 889 16.99 -47.13 23.59
CA ASP A 889 17.62 -48.01 22.59
C ASP A 889 17.01 -47.61 21.22
N PRO A 890 17.79 -47.12 20.25
CA PRO A 890 17.25 -46.70 18.96
C PRO A 890 16.60 -47.85 18.17
N GLU A 891 16.92 -49.09 18.45
CA GLU A 891 16.31 -50.25 17.79
C GLU A 891 14.87 -50.54 18.30
N ALA A 892 14.51 -50.13 19.53
CA ALA A 892 13.15 -50.24 20.02
C ALA A 892 12.18 -49.26 19.31
N ALA A 893 12.67 -48.14 18.77
CA ALA A 893 11.88 -47.13 18.03
C ALA A 893 11.51 -47.64 16.60
N MET A 894 12.29 -48.52 16.02
CA MET A 894 11.99 -49.05 14.67
C MET A 894 10.93 -50.16 14.67
N SER A 895 10.70 -50.81 15.77
CA SER A 895 9.64 -51.86 15.89
C SER A 895 8.24 -51.29 16.07
N ALA A 896 8.09 -49.97 16.27
CA ALA A 896 6.79 -49.31 16.49
C ALA A 896 5.94 -49.14 15.23
N HIS A 897 6.52 -49.33 14.03
CA HIS A 897 5.80 -49.12 12.76
C HIS A 897 4.80 -50.24 12.42
N HIS A 898 4.82 -51.33 13.16
CA HIS A 898 3.94 -52.53 12.92
C HIS A 898 2.71 -52.60 13.84
N ARG A 899 2.42 -51.53 14.64
CA ARG A 899 1.35 -51.57 15.66
C ARG A 899 0.22 -50.52 15.50
N GLN A 900 0.05 -50.01 14.33
CA GLN A 900 -0.99 -48.97 14.03
C GLN A 900 -2.45 -49.51 14.10
N ASP A 901 -2.66 -50.83 14.14
CA ASP A 901 -4.01 -51.43 14.14
C ASP A 901 -4.75 -51.37 15.49
N GLY A 902 -4.03 -51.24 16.60
CA GLY A 902 -4.66 -51.18 17.93
C GLY A 902 -5.34 -49.86 18.27
N LEU A 903 -4.90 -48.76 17.66
CA LEU A 903 -5.40 -47.41 17.97
C LEU A 903 -6.76 -47.11 17.35
N SER A 904 -7.08 -47.75 16.27
CA SER A 904 -8.39 -47.63 15.56
C SER A 904 -9.54 -48.30 16.33
N ALA A 905 -9.20 -49.22 17.24
CA ALA A 905 -10.17 -49.97 18.05
C ALA A 905 -10.63 -49.24 19.35
N LEU A 906 -9.98 -48.12 19.70
CA LEU A 906 -10.33 -47.31 20.89
C LEU A 906 -11.45 -46.32 20.60
N THR A 907 -12.44 -46.24 21.46
CA THR A 907 -13.44 -45.18 21.45
C THR A 907 -12.78 -43.82 21.76
N THR A 908 -13.43 -42.72 21.37
CA THR A 908 -12.92 -41.35 21.61
C THR A 908 -12.61 -41.11 23.08
N GLN A 909 -13.39 -41.65 24.02
CA GLN A 909 -13.22 -41.52 25.45
C GLN A 909 -12.09 -42.40 25.98
N GLU A 910 -12.01 -43.65 25.50
CA GLU A 910 -10.91 -44.56 25.81
C GLU A 910 -9.57 -44.02 25.35
N ARG A 911 -9.53 -43.42 24.13
CA ARG A 911 -8.35 -42.77 23.58
C ARG A 911 -7.90 -41.59 24.44
N ARG A 912 -8.85 -40.77 24.90
CA ARG A 912 -8.57 -39.60 25.73
C ARG A 912 -8.01 -39.98 27.10
N ILE A 913 -8.58 -41.04 27.71
CA ILE A 913 -8.08 -41.59 28.98
C ILE A 913 -6.72 -42.27 28.83
N ALA A 914 -6.54 -43.01 27.72
CA ALA A 914 -5.26 -43.65 27.40
C ALA A 914 -4.14 -42.63 27.19
N LEU A 915 -4.40 -41.54 26.48
CA LEU A 915 -3.46 -40.44 26.28
C LEU A 915 -3.04 -39.77 27.60
N LEU A 916 -4.01 -39.51 28.50
CA LEU A 916 -3.69 -38.95 29.82
C LEU A 916 -2.92 -39.93 30.68
N ALA A 917 -3.25 -41.22 30.59
CA ALA A 917 -2.53 -42.27 31.30
C ALA A 917 -1.11 -42.48 30.79
N ALA A 918 -0.91 -42.36 29.48
CA ALA A 918 0.40 -42.38 28.83
C ALA A 918 1.25 -41.15 29.20
N LYS A 919 0.62 -39.99 29.40
CA LYS A 919 1.27 -38.75 29.88
C LYS A 919 1.64 -38.78 31.38
N GLY A 920 1.43 -39.92 32.04
CA GLY A 920 1.83 -40.12 33.44
C GLY A 920 0.85 -39.64 34.51
N TYR A 921 -0.34 -39.12 34.12
CA TYR A 921 -1.36 -38.67 35.10
C TYR A 921 -1.91 -39.83 35.91
N THR A 922 -2.07 -39.69 37.22
CA THR A 922 -2.71 -40.69 38.09
C THR A 922 -4.19 -40.84 37.75
N ASN A 923 -4.84 -41.96 38.15
CA ASN A 923 -6.25 -42.19 37.93
C ASN A 923 -7.13 -41.08 38.56
N ARG A 924 -6.70 -40.50 39.70
CA ARG A 924 -7.39 -39.37 40.34
C ARG A 924 -7.28 -38.07 39.51
N GLU A 925 -6.11 -37.78 38.98
CA GLU A 925 -5.89 -36.61 38.14
C GLU A 925 -6.63 -36.72 36.81
N ILE A 926 -6.66 -37.89 36.18
CA ILE A 926 -7.46 -38.18 35.00
C ILE A 926 -8.96 -38.00 35.27
N ALA A 927 -9.41 -38.53 36.42
CA ALA A 927 -10.77 -38.41 36.88
C ALA A 927 -11.18 -36.93 37.04
N ALA A 928 -10.35 -36.13 37.68
CA ALA A 928 -10.56 -34.69 37.86
C ALA A 928 -10.58 -33.93 36.52
N LYS A 929 -9.64 -34.24 35.60
CA LYS A 929 -9.59 -33.60 34.28
C LYS A 929 -10.76 -33.92 33.35
N LEU A 930 -11.38 -35.10 33.53
CA LEU A 930 -12.45 -35.59 32.68
C LEU A 930 -13.85 -35.55 33.35
N TYR A 931 -13.92 -35.04 34.59
CA TYR A 931 -15.11 -34.95 35.41
C TYR A 931 -15.80 -36.30 35.58
N ILE A 932 -15.04 -37.36 35.83
CA ILE A 932 -15.52 -38.74 36.05
C ILE A 932 -14.90 -39.30 37.33
N THR A 933 -15.34 -40.45 37.80
CA THR A 933 -14.80 -41.08 39.00
C THR A 933 -13.50 -41.85 38.73
N ALA A 934 -12.60 -41.98 39.72
CA ALA A 934 -11.37 -42.74 39.58
C ALA A 934 -11.63 -44.21 39.19
N SER A 935 -12.73 -44.80 39.70
CA SER A 935 -13.17 -46.16 39.37
C SER A 935 -13.55 -46.26 37.87
N THR A 936 -14.22 -45.23 37.33
CA THR A 936 -14.55 -45.16 35.87
C THR A 936 -13.29 -45.12 35.03
N VAL A 937 -12.27 -44.36 35.45
CA VAL A 937 -10.94 -44.32 34.74
C VAL A 937 -10.29 -45.70 34.74
N GLU A 938 -10.34 -46.43 35.87
CA GLU A 938 -9.80 -47.79 35.95
C GLU A 938 -10.50 -48.80 35.04
N GLN A 939 -11.81 -48.71 34.94
CA GLN A 939 -12.60 -49.55 34.03
C GLN A 939 -12.24 -49.28 32.58
N HIS A 940 -12.12 -48.01 32.22
CA HIS A 940 -11.69 -47.63 30.86
C HIS A 940 -10.27 -48.06 30.56
N LEU A 941 -9.32 -47.89 31.49
CA LEU A 941 -7.94 -48.34 31.32
C LEU A 941 -7.87 -49.85 31.16
N THR A 942 -8.64 -50.62 31.92
CA THR A 942 -8.70 -52.10 31.76
C THR A 942 -9.19 -52.49 30.36
N ARG A 943 -10.19 -51.79 29.83
CA ARG A 943 -10.66 -52.01 28.45
C ARG A 943 -9.62 -51.59 27.42
N VAL A 944 -8.95 -50.46 27.63
CA VAL A 944 -7.83 -49.98 26.78
C VAL A 944 -6.72 -51.00 26.72
N PHE A 945 -6.23 -51.48 27.92
CA PHE A 945 -5.17 -52.48 28.00
C PHE A 945 -5.51 -53.76 27.20
N ARG A 946 -6.76 -54.21 27.31
CA ARG A 946 -7.22 -55.38 26.53
C ARG A 946 -7.29 -55.11 25.04
N LYS A 947 -7.76 -53.95 24.63
CA LYS A 947 -7.89 -53.59 23.20
C LYS A 947 -6.55 -53.33 22.52
N VAL A 948 -5.58 -52.74 23.26
CA VAL A 948 -4.25 -52.42 22.74
C VAL A 948 -3.27 -53.56 23.04
N ASN A 949 -3.71 -54.65 23.66
CA ASN A 949 -2.90 -55.83 24.07
C ASN A 949 -1.69 -55.48 24.89
N VAL A 950 -1.85 -54.58 25.88
CA VAL A 950 -0.80 -54.12 26.80
C VAL A 950 -1.03 -54.69 28.19
N LYS A 951 0.00 -55.24 28.83
CA LYS A 951 -0.14 -55.84 30.15
C LYS A 951 -0.01 -54.87 31.30
N ARG A 952 0.69 -53.75 31.08
CA ARG A 952 0.97 -52.76 32.14
C ARG A 952 0.77 -51.33 31.61
N ARG A 953 0.36 -50.44 32.50
CA ARG A 953 0.19 -49.01 32.20
C ARG A 953 1.48 -48.37 31.63
N GLN A 954 2.64 -48.86 32.05
CA GLN A 954 3.96 -48.39 31.59
C GLN A 954 4.22 -48.67 30.11
N ASP A 955 3.49 -49.61 29.53
CA ASP A 955 3.64 -50.02 28.14
C ASP A 955 2.76 -49.18 27.16
N LEU A 956 1.81 -48.37 27.69
CA LEU A 956 0.91 -47.50 26.90
C LEU A 956 1.63 -46.43 26.05
N PRO A 957 2.69 -45.76 26.53
CA PRO A 957 3.39 -44.76 25.77
C PRO A 957 3.99 -45.24 24.45
N HIS A 958 4.29 -46.53 24.36
CA HIS A 958 4.85 -47.15 23.16
C HIS A 958 3.78 -47.36 22.06
N PHE A 959 2.49 -47.09 22.33
CA PHE A 959 1.34 -47.35 21.48
C PHE A 959 0.50 -46.10 21.14
N LEU A 960 0.72 -45.00 21.83
CA LEU A 960 -0.03 -43.76 21.73
C LEU A 960 0.84 -42.56 21.32
#